data_b49e8e09a6b84a5340918a914223d620
#
_entry.id   b49e8e09a6b84a5340918a914223d620
#
_cell.length_a   1.000
_cell.length_b   1.000
_cell.length_c   1.000
_cell.angle_alpha   90.00
_cell.angle_beta   90.00
_cell.angle_gamma   90.00
#
_symmetry.space_group_name_H-M   'P 1'
#
loop_
_entity.id
_entity.type
_entity.pdbx_description
1 polymer ?
#
loop_
_entity_poly.entity_id
_entity_poly.type
_entity_poly.pdbx_seq_one_letter_code
_entity_poly.pdbx_strand_id
1 'polypeptide(L)'
;MPRPLVVGNGNILAALDANLAIREFTFPYVGQQNHLFGNSIRIGLWVGGQFRWLDDGGWQRSLRYENDTLATNAVCMHDELSVTLTLSDCVLHDRNILLRRFRVTNHRDETREMRLFLNSDFNLNESDIGDTALYEPSLDAMIHYKRDVYFLIGGASGVEGIFQYTTGVKGFRGAEGTWRDAEDGWLSMNPVEQGSVDSTVSFRAEVGALSTTEIQSWICVGHTFGEVSGLLSGLKTDGFESAREETCAHWHRWTGERVTAIHLNVREESSRETAQQRDCNRTKSRAFVGALLAAPSRLRGGDYLQTQSESATAPIEEETQESGNPLASLPTRVAEVFRRSLLVIRTQIDNRGAVIAANDSDILETARAHYSYMWSRDGALVTNALDQLDCQEITQRFFDLSRRLLPCERPMLLHKYDPAGTVGATWHPHIIDGKHDQPFQQDSTALVLWSLGQHCRRYGESAFTSRMYHELVVPAADFMLGYRDKNTGLPLPSYDLWEERRGVHAYTCGTVYGAFIASAEMAQIFGDCDRAAQYVAAAEKLHAGIDGYLWDEEAHRYARRVIFHADGRIERDMTIDSALYGLFAFGAVPPAASRMRSTMQQVQERLSMRTEIGGIARYENDYYFRRSDDIERVPGNPWIICTLWIAQYHLALSQALSNPVCSEYCLAEGIASCAEALTLLRWAAAQATESGILPEQIHPYTGEHLSVSPLTWSHAEFIRTTLLLLETPCIGR
;
A
#
# COMPACT_ATOMS: atom_id res chain seq x y z
N MET A 1 -0.85 -7.46 16.04
CA MET A 1 -1.19 -6.09 16.53
C MET A 1 -0.73 -5.09 15.49
N PRO A 2 -1.41 -3.96 15.27
CA PRO A 2 -1.02 -3.00 14.22
C PRO A 2 0.38 -2.45 14.44
N ARG A 3 1.05 -2.06 13.34
CA ARG A 3 2.32 -1.33 13.34
C ARG A 3 2.01 0.15 13.11
N PRO A 4 1.77 0.92 14.19
CA PRO A 4 1.39 2.32 14.06
C PRO A 4 2.50 3.21 13.50
N LEU A 5 3.74 2.76 13.53
CA LEU A 5 4.89 3.49 13.02
C LEU A 5 5.75 2.58 12.15
N VAL A 6 6.01 3.01 10.91
CA VAL A 6 6.89 2.32 9.95
C VAL A 6 7.86 3.32 9.35
N VAL A 7 9.13 2.97 9.26
CA VAL A 7 10.20 3.80 8.69
C VAL A 7 11.05 2.96 7.74
N GLY A 8 11.53 3.54 6.66
CA GLY A 8 12.32 2.79 5.68
C GLY A 8 12.81 3.65 4.53
N ASN A 9 13.73 3.11 3.71
CA ASN A 9 14.31 3.80 2.55
C ASN A 9 14.26 2.96 1.26
N GLY A 10 13.59 1.82 1.30
CA GLY A 10 13.51 0.87 0.17
C GLY A 10 14.60 -0.19 0.14
N ASN A 11 15.54 -0.20 1.09
CA ASN A 11 16.47 -1.29 1.36
C ASN A 11 16.23 -1.91 2.72
N ILE A 12 15.99 -1.06 3.72
CA ILE A 12 15.58 -1.49 5.05
C ILE A 12 14.19 -0.94 5.37
N LEU A 13 13.47 -1.71 6.17
CA LEU A 13 12.22 -1.31 6.80
C LEU A 13 12.30 -1.68 8.27
N ALA A 14 11.97 -0.72 9.15
CA ALA A 14 11.74 -0.97 10.57
C ALA A 14 10.31 -0.58 10.92
N ALA A 15 9.60 -1.47 11.64
CA ALA A 15 8.24 -1.23 12.06
C ALA A 15 8.10 -1.42 13.57
N LEU A 16 7.39 -0.48 14.19
CA LEU A 16 7.23 -0.40 15.64
C LEU A 16 5.78 -0.72 16.02
N ASP A 17 5.63 -1.42 17.13
CA ASP A 17 4.33 -1.63 17.76
C ASP A 17 3.87 -0.43 18.60
N ALA A 18 2.72 -0.56 19.27
CA ALA A 18 2.17 0.50 20.11
C ALA A 18 2.99 0.77 21.39
N ASN A 19 3.92 -0.11 21.74
CA ASN A 19 4.86 0.04 22.86
C ASN A 19 6.21 0.59 22.43
N LEU A 20 6.35 0.95 21.12
CA LEU A 20 7.59 1.44 20.50
C LEU A 20 8.72 0.40 20.45
N ALA A 21 8.39 -0.89 20.64
CA ALA A 21 9.29 -1.96 20.33
C ALA A 21 9.38 -2.13 18.80
N ILE A 22 10.59 -2.22 18.24
CA ILE A 22 10.76 -2.57 16.84
C ILE A 22 10.45 -4.06 16.72
N ARG A 23 9.42 -4.41 15.94
CA ARG A 23 8.94 -5.79 15.73
C ARG A 23 9.39 -6.37 14.40
N GLU A 24 9.60 -5.56 13.40
CA GLU A 24 10.18 -5.91 12.12
C GLU A 24 11.40 -5.05 11.84
N PHE A 25 12.47 -5.70 11.43
CA PHE A 25 13.64 -5.07 10.85
C PHE A 25 14.08 -5.91 9.64
N THR A 26 13.77 -5.46 8.44
CA THR A 26 14.02 -6.22 7.22
C THR A 26 15.22 -5.70 6.44
N PHE A 27 16.04 -6.62 5.94
CA PHE A 27 17.21 -6.39 5.11
C PHE A 27 17.60 -7.72 4.41
N PRO A 28 18.11 -7.77 3.17
CA PRO A 28 18.44 -6.65 2.28
C PRO A 28 17.27 -6.19 1.41
N TYR A 29 16.08 -6.75 1.60
CA TYR A 29 14.86 -6.41 0.88
C TYR A 29 13.81 -5.86 1.83
N VAL A 30 12.98 -4.94 1.34
CA VAL A 30 11.77 -4.53 2.06
C VAL A 30 10.84 -5.74 2.21
N GLY A 31 10.53 -6.11 3.44
CA GLY A 31 9.66 -7.23 3.79
C GLY A 31 10.35 -8.56 4.01
N GLN A 32 11.61 -8.76 3.54
CA GLN A 32 12.41 -9.97 3.77
C GLN A 32 13.92 -9.69 3.68
N GLN A 33 14.75 -10.36 4.49
CA GLN A 33 14.42 -11.22 5.62
C GLN A 33 14.12 -10.35 6.83
N ASN A 34 13.16 -10.78 7.69
CA ASN A 34 12.91 -10.11 8.96
C ASN A 34 13.86 -10.63 10.03
N HIS A 35 14.84 -9.83 10.42
CA HIS A 35 15.89 -10.21 11.37
C HIS A 35 15.44 -10.21 12.84
N LEU A 36 14.18 -9.87 13.11
CA LEU A 36 13.57 -10.00 14.44
C LEU A 36 12.63 -11.21 14.54
N PHE A 37 11.90 -11.52 13.49
CA PHE A 37 11.04 -12.71 13.32
C PHE A 37 10.42 -13.25 14.63
N GLY A 38 9.51 -12.47 15.22
CA GLY A 38 8.82 -12.76 16.48
C GLY A 38 9.46 -12.15 17.72
N ASN A 39 10.73 -11.75 17.67
CA ASN A 39 11.41 -11.00 18.73
C ASN A 39 11.25 -9.48 18.55
N SER A 40 12.02 -8.69 19.33
CA SER A 40 11.90 -7.24 19.28
C SER A 40 13.16 -6.51 19.78
N ILE A 41 13.27 -5.23 19.37
CA ILE A 41 14.20 -4.31 20.04
C ILE A 41 13.38 -3.46 21.01
N ARG A 42 13.66 -3.60 22.31
CA ARG A 42 12.92 -3.00 23.42
C ARG A 42 13.66 -1.81 24.01
N ILE A 43 12.91 -0.94 24.66
CA ILE A 43 13.43 0.26 25.32
C ILE A 43 13.06 0.21 26.80
N GLY A 44 14.06 0.35 27.66
CA GLY A 44 13.88 0.45 29.11
C GLY A 44 14.42 1.80 29.65
N LEU A 45 13.85 2.27 30.74
CA LEU A 45 14.30 3.48 31.43
C LEU A 45 14.46 3.19 32.92
N TRP A 46 15.65 3.44 33.44
CA TRP A 46 15.94 3.45 34.86
C TRP A 46 16.06 4.89 35.38
N VAL A 47 15.37 5.19 36.48
CA VAL A 47 15.35 6.51 37.09
C VAL A 47 15.34 6.38 38.61
N GLY A 48 16.42 6.81 39.28
CA GLY A 48 16.46 6.92 40.74
C GLY A 48 16.18 5.59 41.48
N GLY A 49 16.65 4.46 40.97
CA GLY A 49 16.44 3.14 41.55
C GLY A 49 15.21 2.36 41.08
N GLN A 50 14.44 2.92 40.16
CA GLN A 50 13.27 2.26 39.56
C GLN A 50 13.50 2.03 38.08
N PHE A 51 13.24 0.79 37.63
CA PHE A 51 13.32 0.40 36.21
C PHE A 51 11.92 0.16 35.64
N ARG A 52 11.69 0.56 34.38
CA ARG A 52 10.47 0.26 33.60
C ARG A 52 10.82 0.04 32.13
N TRP A 53 10.37 -1.06 31.56
CA TRP A 53 10.29 -1.22 30.10
C TRP A 53 9.16 -0.36 29.54
N LEU A 54 9.26 0.07 28.28
CA LEU A 54 8.16 0.79 27.65
C LEU A 54 6.93 -0.08 27.41
N ASP A 55 7.06 -1.40 27.39
CA ASP A 55 5.94 -2.34 27.32
C ASP A 55 5.33 -2.69 28.69
N ASP A 56 5.91 -2.20 29.80
CA ASP A 56 5.28 -2.27 31.12
C ASP A 56 4.06 -1.31 31.20
N GLY A 57 3.20 -1.54 32.20
CA GLY A 57 2.09 -0.65 32.50
C GLY A 57 2.54 0.75 32.98
N GLY A 58 1.61 1.70 32.97
CA GLY A 58 1.82 3.05 33.52
C GLY A 58 2.28 4.09 32.50
N TRP A 59 2.65 3.71 31.29
CA TRP A 59 3.00 4.65 30.23
C TRP A 59 1.78 5.14 29.46
N GLN A 60 1.62 6.45 29.34
CA GLN A 60 0.67 7.11 28.44
C GLN A 60 1.43 7.47 27.16
N ARG A 61 0.87 7.13 25.98
CA ARG A 61 1.58 7.24 24.69
C ARG A 61 0.76 8.00 23.67
N SER A 62 1.42 8.86 22.88
CA SER A 62 0.91 9.45 21.64
C SER A 62 1.91 9.13 20.53
N LEU A 63 1.42 8.52 19.44
CA LEU A 63 2.25 7.98 18.37
C LEU A 63 1.96 8.72 17.08
N ARG A 64 2.90 9.55 16.64
CA ARG A 64 2.79 10.38 15.45
C ARG A 64 4.09 10.35 14.65
N TYR A 65 4.06 11.02 13.53
CA TYR A 65 5.25 11.40 12.76
C TYR A 65 5.46 12.90 12.81
N GLU A 66 6.67 13.34 12.53
CA GLU A 66 6.92 14.72 12.11
C GLU A 66 6.20 14.97 10.78
N ASN A 67 5.61 16.13 10.61
CA ASN A 67 4.75 16.41 9.46
C ASN A 67 5.48 16.18 8.14
N ASP A 68 4.81 15.50 7.21
CA ASP A 68 5.28 15.21 5.86
C ASP A 68 6.66 14.51 5.78
N THR A 69 7.01 13.73 6.82
CA THR A 69 8.26 12.95 6.87
C THR A 69 8.01 11.50 7.27
N LEU A 70 9.07 10.67 7.15
CA LEU A 70 9.17 9.33 7.76
C LEU A 70 9.99 9.37 9.07
N ALA A 71 10.11 10.50 9.72
CA ALA A 71 10.62 10.59 11.09
C ALA A 71 9.47 10.48 12.08
N THR A 72 9.58 9.56 13.05
CA THR A 72 8.56 9.38 14.07
C THR A 72 8.62 10.51 15.10
N ASN A 73 7.50 10.76 15.77
CA ASN A 73 7.39 11.65 16.93
C ASN A 73 6.47 10.99 17.96
N ALA A 74 7.04 10.16 18.81
CA ALA A 74 6.33 9.45 19.84
C ALA A 74 6.61 10.07 21.20
N VAL A 75 5.58 10.29 22.01
CA VAL A 75 5.66 10.85 23.37
C VAL A 75 5.15 9.81 24.35
N CYS A 76 5.96 9.46 25.35
CA CYS A 76 5.64 8.54 26.42
C CYS A 76 5.78 9.23 27.76
N MET A 77 4.71 9.29 28.56
CA MET A 77 4.72 9.87 29.90
C MET A 77 4.50 8.78 30.95
N HIS A 78 5.22 8.87 32.06
CA HIS A 78 5.08 7.99 33.21
C HIS A 78 5.00 8.80 34.50
N ASP A 79 3.83 8.83 35.15
CA ASP A 79 3.55 9.70 36.27
C ASP A 79 4.38 9.33 37.51
N GLU A 80 4.51 8.04 37.87
CA GLU A 80 5.27 7.59 39.05
C GLU A 80 6.75 7.94 38.92
N LEU A 81 7.33 7.72 37.73
CA LEU A 81 8.72 8.10 37.45
C LEU A 81 8.88 9.62 37.30
N SER A 82 7.80 10.35 37.11
CA SER A 82 7.78 11.79 36.81
C SER A 82 8.72 12.14 35.66
N VAL A 83 8.54 11.47 34.52
CA VAL A 83 9.33 11.66 33.30
C VAL A 83 8.46 11.68 32.04
N THR A 84 8.96 12.37 31.03
CA THR A 84 8.50 12.23 29.64
C THR A 84 9.67 11.76 28.80
N LEU A 85 9.46 10.71 28.02
CA LEU A 85 10.38 10.24 26.99
C LEU A 85 9.79 10.54 25.61
N THR A 86 10.49 11.34 24.81
CA THR A 86 10.13 11.61 23.42
C THR A 86 11.10 10.87 22.50
N LEU A 87 10.56 10.09 21.55
CA LEU A 87 11.32 9.32 20.58
C LEU A 87 11.11 9.89 19.18
N SER A 88 12.21 9.97 18.43
CA SER A 88 12.17 10.24 16.99
C SER A 88 13.09 9.25 16.27
N ASP A 89 12.48 8.29 15.58
CA ASP A 89 13.17 7.27 14.79
C ASP A 89 13.06 7.63 13.31
N CYS A 90 14.15 7.56 12.55
CA CYS A 90 14.10 7.66 11.08
C CYS A 90 15.20 6.81 10.44
N VAL A 91 14.89 6.21 9.30
CA VAL A 91 15.89 5.57 8.43
C VAL A 91 16.45 6.62 7.50
N LEU A 92 17.77 6.73 7.41
CA LEU A 92 18.41 7.66 6.47
C LEU A 92 17.98 7.31 5.04
N HIS A 93 17.63 8.34 4.27
CA HIS A 93 17.07 8.16 2.93
C HIS A 93 18.07 7.55 1.93
N ASP A 94 19.37 7.73 2.14
CA ASP A 94 20.48 7.36 1.27
C ASP A 94 21.36 6.21 1.79
N ARG A 95 21.26 5.86 3.07
CA ARG A 95 22.10 4.88 3.76
C ARG A 95 21.31 3.93 4.64
N ASN A 96 21.83 2.71 4.83
CA ASN A 96 21.20 1.68 5.67
C ASN A 96 21.50 1.92 7.16
N ILE A 97 21.01 3.04 7.68
CA ILE A 97 21.13 3.43 9.08
C ILE A 97 19.76 3.84 9.62
N LEU A 98 19.33 3.21 10.69
CA LEU A 98 18.22 3.69 11.52
C LEU A 98 18.80 4.60 12.61
N LEU A 99 18.41 5.87 12.62
CA LEU A 99 18.70 6.81 13.70
C LEU A 99 17.56 6.81 14.70
N ARG A 100 17.92 6.85 16.00
CA ARG A 100 17.00 6.89 17.13
C ARG A 100 17.38 8.02 18.07
N ARG A 101 16.54 9.03 18.20
CA ARG A 101 16.73 10.18 19.10
C ARG A 101 15.79 10.06 20.28
N PHE A 102 16.33 10.09 21.49
CA PHE A 102 15.59 10.04 22.74
C PHE A 102 15.78 11.33 23.50
N ARG A 103 14.69 12.00 23.87
CA ARG A 103 14.70 13.16 24.77
C ARG A 103 14.01 12.77 26.05
N VAL A 104 14.76 12.79 27.16
CA VAL A 104 14.26 12.45 28.50
C VAL A 104 14.07 13.73 29.28
N THR A 105 12.83 14.04 29.64
CA THR A 105 12.46 15.21 30.44
C THR A 105 12.24 14.79 31.89
N ASN A 106 12.92 15.44 32.79
CA ASN A 106 12.78 15.32 34.24
C ASN A 106 11.73 16.31 34.75
N HIS A 107 10.63 15.83 35.33
CA HIS A 107 9.58 16.70 35.89
C HIS A 107 9.74 16.97 37.39
N ARG A 108 10.84 16.52 38.02
CA ARG A 108 11.14 16.88 39.41
C ARG A 108 12.07 18.09 39.52
N ASP A 109 12.05 18.72 40.64
CA ASP A 109 12.85 19.93 41.00
C ASP A 109 14.26 19.58 41.51
N GLU A 110 14.72 18.33 41.29
CA GLU A 110 16.06 17.83 41.63
C GLU A 110 16.73 17.20 40.40
N THR A 111 18.06 17.25 40.37
CA THR A 111 18.85 16.54 39.37
C THR A 111 18.80 15.03 39.64
N ARG A 112 18.52 14.22 38.58
CA ARG A 112 18.44 12.78 38.67
C ARG A 112 19.32 12.11 37.64
N GLU A 113 19.99 11.03 38.06
CA GLU A 113 20.61 10.09 37.12
C GLU A 113 19.51 9.28 36.44
N MET A 114 19.59 9.19 35.10
CA MET A 114 18.72 8.39 34.28
C MET A 114 19.55 7.52 33.34
N ARG A 115 19.09 6.30 33.11
CA ARG A 115 19.75 5.35 32.19
C ARG A 115 18.75 4.83 31.21
N LEU A 116 19.06 4.98 29.91
CA LEU A 116 18.29 4.38 28.82
C LEU A 116 18.90 3.04 28.46
N PHE A 117 18.06 2.02 28.37
CA PHE A 117 18.45 0.65 27.98
C PHE A 117 17.83 0.30 26.64
N LEU A 118 18.64 -0.27 25.73
CA LEU A 118 18.20 -0.82 24.47
C LEU A 118 18.53 -2.32 24.45
N ASN A 119 17.51 -3.16 24.56
CA ASN A 119 17.65 -4.60 24.40
C ASN A 119 17.38 -4.97 22.94
N SER A 120 18.31 -5.68 22.33
CA SER A 120 18.29 -6.11 20.93
C SER A 120 18.22 -7.62 20.85
N ASP A 121 17.04 -8.14 20.58
CA ASP A 121 16.75 -9.56 20.50
C ASP A 121 16.56 -9.99 19.04
N PHE A 122 17.68 -10.26 18.35
CA PHE A 122 17.67 -10.66 16.95
C PHE A 122 17.44 -12.16 16.74
N ASN A 123 16.84 -12.50 15.60
CA ASN A 123 16.81 -13.79 14.93
C ASN A 123 17.34 -13.59 13.50
N LEU A 124 18.65 -13.43 13.37
CA LEU A 124 19.27 -13.11 12.08
C LEU A 124 18.95 -14.19 11.02
N ASN A 125 18.53 -13.74 9.83
CA ASN A 125 18.09 -14.62 8.75
C ASN A 125 16.91 -15.53 9.18
N GLU A 126 15.97 -14.99 9.99
CA GLU A 126 14.76 -15.68 10.45
C GLU A 126 15.04 -17.00 11.20
N SER A 127 16.14 -17.08 11.92
CA SER A 127 16.56 -18.27 12.67
C SER A 127 17.34 -17.87 13.91
N ASP A 128 17.02 -18.53 15.02
CA ASP A 128 17.63 -18.32 16.35
C ASP A 128 18.92 -19.12 16.58
N ILE A 129 19.47 -19.76 15.54
CA ILE A 129 20.65 -20.63 15.67
C ILE A 129 21.87 -20.03 14.97
N GLY A 130 22.96 -19.90 15.69
CA GLY A 130 24.28 -19.57 15.14
C GLY A 130 24.52 -18.07 14.98
N ASP A 131 23.78 -17.24 15.71
CA ASP A 131 24.01 -15.81 15.82
C ASP A 131 25.22 -15.56 16.74
N THR A 132 25.91 -14.44 16.53
CA THR A 132 26.96 -13.96 17.44
C THR A 132 26.67 -12.52 17.79
N ALA A 133 26.72 -12.20 19.09
CA ALA A 133 26.70 -10.84 19.60
C ALA A 133 28.03 -10.54 20.27
N LEU A 134 28.64 -9.38 19.95
CA LEU A 134 29.88 -8.95 20.58
C LEU A 134 29.96 -7.43 20.75
N TYR A 135 30.59 -6.97 21.80
CA TYR A 135 30.98 -5.57 21.98
C TYR A 135 32.34 -5.31 21.33
N GLU A 136 32.41 -4.33 20.45
CA GLU A 136 33.64 -3.91 19.73
C GLU A 136 34.16 -2.58 20.32
N PRO A 137 35.19 -2.60 21.16
CA PRO A 137 35.65 -1.40 21.87
C PRO A 137 36.18 -0.30 20.94
N SER A 138 36.76 -0.66 19.79
CA SER A 138 37.34 0.32 18.86
C SER A 138 36.28 1.20 18.18
N LEU A 139 35.04 0.69 18.08
CA LEU A 139 33.89 1.39 17.50
C LEU A 139 32.95 1.94 18.57
N ASP A 140 33.09 1.49 19.83
CA ASP A 140 32.15 1.69 20.92
C ASP A 140 30.73 1.26 20.49
N ALA A 141 30.62 -0.01 20.10
CA ALA A 141 29.38 -0.53 19.50
C ALA A 141 29.17 -2.02 19.82
N MET A 142 27.90 -2.41 19.93
CA MET A 142 27.44 -3.79 19.95
C MET A 142 27.21 -4.27 18.52
N ILE A 143 27.74 -5.43 18.18
CA ILE A 143 27.61 -6.02 16.85
C ILE A 143 26.90 -7.36 16.95
N HIS A 144 25.82 -7.51 16.19
CA HIS A 144 25.20 -8.80 15.94
C HIS A 144 25.51 -9.22 14.50
N TYR A 145 25.95 -10.47 14.29
CA TYR A 145 26.18 -10.95 12.95
C TYR A 145 25.90 -12.44 12.77
N LYS A 146 25.56 -12.80 11.54
CA LYS A 146 25.42 -14.17 11.07
C LYS A 146 25.66 -14.23 9.58
N ARG A 147 26.65 -15.04 9.14
CA ARG A 147 27.01 -15.17 7.73
C ARG A 147 27.36 -13.81 7.10
N ASP A 148 26.48 -13.32 6.21
CA ASP A 148 26.62 -12.10 5.43
C ASP A 148 25.66 -10.98 5.88
N VAL A 149 25.24 -11.00 7.15
CA VAL A 149 24.39 -9.95 7.73
C VAL A 149 25.03 -9.46 9.04
N TYR A 150 25.19 -8.14 9.13
CA TYR A 150 25.79 -7.46 10.27
C TYR A 150 24.88 -6.30 10.70
N PHE A 151 24.60 -6.24 12.00
CA PHE A 151 23.96 -5.12 12.65
C PHE A 151 24.94 -4.52 13.65
N LEU A 152 25.23 -3.22 13.52
CA LEU A 152 26.08 -2.47 14.44
C LEU A 152 25.21 -1.46 15.18
N ILE A 153 25.16 -1.56 16.51
CA ILE A 153 24.33 -0.74 17.40
C ILE A 153 25.25 0.10 18.27
N GLY A 154 25.09 1.40 18.22
CA GLY A 154 25.83 2.35 19.03
C GLY A 154 24.96 3.51 19.47
N GLY A 155 25.58 4.48 20.18
CA GLY A 155 24.89 5.66 20.62
C GLY A 155 25.80 6.58 21.43
N ALA A 156 25.24 7.72 21.85
CA ALA A 156 25.92 8.67 22.70
C ALA A 156 24.94 9.45 23.57
N SER A 157 25.39 9.81 24.78
CA SER A 157 24.77 10.76 25.68
C SER A 157 25.78 11.91 25.88
N GLY A 158 25.62 12.99 25.12
CA GLY A 158 26.62 14.04 25.04
C GLY A 158 27.95 13.52 24.47
N VAL A 159 29.01 13.51 25.30
CA VAL A 159 30.36 12.98 24.92
C VAL A 159 30.57 11.54 25.37
N GLU A 160 29.69 10.98 26.19
CA GLU A 160 29.78 9.60 26.67
C GLU A 160 29.10 8.66 25.65
N GLY A 161 29.74 7.56 25.28
CA GLY A 161 29.20 6.51 24.45
C GLY A 161 28.37 5.48 25.25
N ILE A 162 28.54 4.19 24.93
CA ILE A 162 27.89 3.10 25.67
C ILE A 162 28.40 3.07 27.11
N PHE A 163 27.52 3.27 28.07
CA PHE A 163 27.86 3.25 29.50
C PHE A 163 28.11 1.82 30.02
N GLN A 164 27.20 0.91 29.68
CA GLN A 164 27.31 -0.51 30.00
C GLN A 164 26.72 -1.34 28.84
N TYR A 165 27.17 -2.58 28.79
CA TYR A 165 26.69 -3.54 27.79
C TYR A 165 26.66 -4.95 28.39
N THR A 166 25.89 -5.84 27.76
CA THR A 166 25.96 -7.28 28.01
C THR A 166 25.46 -8.07 26.83
N THR A 167 26.05 -9.22 26.58
CA THR A 167 25.54 -10.24 25.67
C THR A 167 25.12 -11.46 26.45
N GLY A 168 24.10 -12.20 25.99
CA GLY A 168 23.63 -13.39 26.70
C GLY A 168 22.90 -14.37 25.80
N VAL A 169 22.77 -15.60 26.32
CA VAL A 169 21.98 -16.66 25.69
C VAL A 169 20.52 -16.49 26.05
N LYS A 170 19.64 -16.72 25.09
CA LYS A 170 18.19 -16.75 25.26
C LYS A 170 17.59 -18.09 24.79
N GLY A 171 16.43 -18.46 25.37
CA GLY A 171 15.67 -19.64 24.92
C GLY A 171 16.34 -21.01 25.15
N PHE A 172 17.50 -21.05 25.78
CA PHE A 172 18.26 -22.28 26.02
C PHE A 172 18.42 -22.54 27.52
N ARG A 173 18.01 -23.74 27.98
CA ARG A 173 18.09 -24.17 29.40
C ARG A 173 17.47 -23.19 30.41
N GLY A 174 16.42 -22.50 30.02
CA GLY A 174 15.71 -21.54 30.88
C GLY A 174 16.32 -20.13 30.91
N ALA A 175 17.34 -19.84 30.08
CA ALA A 175 17.83 -18.47 29.91
C ALA A 175 16.77 -17.60 29.23
N GLU A 176 16.45 -16.46 29.84
CA GLU A 176 15.40 -15.54 29.37
C GLU A 176 15.96 -14.42 28.48
N GLY A 177 17.28 -14.19 28.50
CA GLY A 177 17.96 -13.13 27.76
C GLY A 177 18.48 -12.01 28.67
N THR A 178 19.20 -11.06 28.04
CA THR A 178 19.89 -9.96 28.74
C THR A 178 18.93 -8.84 29.21
N TRP A 179 17.67 -8.86 28.77
CA TRP A 179 16.67 -7.92 29.26
C TRP A 179 16.42 -8.07 30.79
N ARG A 180 16.59 -9.27 31.34
CA ARG A 180 16.51 -9.52 32.78
C ARG A 180 17.66 -8.89 33.56
N ASP A 181 18.86 -8.89 32.98
CA ASP A 181 20.05 -8.28 33.59
C ASP A 181 19.86 -6.74 33.76
N ALA A 182 19.09 -6.10 32.87
CA ALA A 182 18.83 -4.66 32.92
C ALA A 182 17.90 -4.21 34.07
N GLU A 183 17.06 -5.11 34.64
CA GLU A 183 15.96 -4.72 35.54
C GLU A 183 16.44 -4.11 36.87
N ASP A 184 17.67 -4.40 37.34
CA ASP A 184 18.27 -3.77 38.51
C ASP A 184 19.01 -2.47 38.18
N GLY A 185 19.06 -2.09 36.90
CA GLY A 185 19.73 -0.90 36.38
C GLY A 185 21.22 -1.10 36.07
N TRP A 186 21.75 -2.32 36.14
CA TRP A 186 23.14 -2.66 35.84
C TRP A 186 23.23 -3.76 34.81
N LEU A 187 24.35 -3.80 34.06
CA LEU A 187 24.63 -4.86 33.08
C LEU A 187 25.94 -5.56 33.41
N SER A 188 25.98 -6.87 33.23
CA SER A 188 27.07 -7.74 33.65
C SER A 188 28.37 -7.62 32.84
N MET A 189 28.40 -6.79 31.80
CA MET A 189 29.58 -6.49 30.97
C MET A 189 30.15 -7.73 30.25
N ASN A 190 29.30 -8.72 29.91
CA ASN A 190 29.71 -9.84 29.09
C ASN A 190 29.97 -9.39 27.66
N PRO A 191 31.19 -9.49 27.09
CA PRO A 191 31.53 -8.87 25.84
C PRO A 191 31.18 -9.70 24.59
N VAL A 192 30.91 -11.01 24.73
CA VAL A 192 30.64 -11.86 23.56
C VAL A 192 29.84 -13.10 23.95
N GLU A 193 28.88 -13.43 23.08
CA GLU A 193 28.09 -14.66 23.19
C GLU A 193 27.74 -15.19 21.80
N GLN A 194 27.51 -16.51 21.70
CA GLN A 194 27.19 -17.19 20.47
C GLN A 194 26.04 -18.20 20.66
N GLY A 195 25.21 -18.35 19.65
CA GLY A 195 24.09 -19.32 19.60
C GLY A 195 22.76 -18.63 19.37
N SER A 196 21.77 -18.86 20.21
CA SER A 196 20.57 -18.05 20.33
C SER A 196 20.87 -16.93 21.32
N VAL A 197 21.11 -15.72 20.85
CA VAL A 197 21.67 -14.62 21.65
C VAL A 197 20.91 -13.33 21.49
N ASP A 198 20.89 -12.53 22.56
CA ASP A 198 20.49 -11.14 22.57
C ASP A 198 21.59 -10.26 23.18
N SER A 199 21.40 -8.97 23.15
CA SER A 199 22.26 -8.02 23.86
C SER A 199 21.47 -6.85 24.42
N THR A 200 22.03 -6.24 25.48
CA THR A 200 21.53 -4.97 26.02
C THR A 200 22.69 -3.99 26.14
N VAL A 201 22.44 -2.75 25.71
CA VAL A 201 23.34 -1.61 25.91
C VAL A 201 22.63 -0.54 26.72
N SER A 202 23.38 0.26 27.50
CA SER A 202 22.80 1.37 28.24
C SER A 202 23.57 2.69 28.02
N PHE A 203 22.86 3.78 28.13
CA PHE A 203 23.38 5.15 28.06
C PHE A 203 22.97 5.89 29.33
N ARG A 204 23.92 6.59 29.95
CA ARG A 204 23.72 7.33 31.20
C ARG A 204 23.62 8.82 30.94
N ALA A 205 22.73 9.49 31.67
CA ALA A 205 22.63 10.92 31.67
C ALA A 205 22.28 11.47 33.08
N GLU A 206 22.90 12.58 33.45
CA GLU A 206 22.42 13.38 34.57
C GLU A 206 21.46 14.45 34.04
N VAL A 207 20.20 14.38 34.47
CA VAL A 207 19.13 15.28 33.98
C VAL A 207 18.79 16.27 35.09
N GLY A 208 19.12 17.54 34.88
CA GLY A 208 18.86 18.60 35.83
C GLY A 208 17.38 18.73 36.20
N ALA A 209 17.12 19.51 37.29
CA ALA A 209 15.76 19.81 37.70
C ALA A 209 14.96 20.46 36.59
N LEU A 210 13.75 19.97 36.32
CA LEU A 210 12.81 20.48 35.30
C LEU A 210 13.45 20.69 33.91
N SER A 211 14.42 19.85 33.56
CA SER A 211 15.16 19.97 32.30
C SER A 211 15.05 18.69 31.44
N THR A 212 15.55 18.80 30.20
CA THR A 212 15.56 17.72 29.22
C THR A 212 16.99 17.46 28.78
N THR A 213 17.34 16.19 28.63
CA THR A 213 18.58 15.74 27.98
C THR A 213 18.29 14.91 26.75
N GLU A 214 19.27 14.81 25.85
CA GLU A 214 19.17 14.04 24.62
C GLU A 214 20.16 12.87 24.63
N ILE A 215 19.70 11.70 24.20
CA ILE A 215 20.48 10.50 23.94
C ILE A 215 20.24 10.13 22.48
N GLN A 216 21.31 9.87 21.76
CA GLN A 216 21.31 9.46 20.36
C GLN A 216 21.72 8.00 20.25
N SER A 217 21.06 7.22 19.40
CA SER A 217 21.44 5.85 19.05
C SER A 217 21.28 5.62 17.56
N TRP A 218 22.00 4.66 17.04
CA TRP A 218 21.96 4.26 15.64
C TRP A 218 22.10 2.76 15.47
N ILE A 219 21.47 2.24 14.40
CA ILE A 219 21.62 0.86 13.96
C ILE A 219 22.07 0.90 12.51
N CYS A 220 23.34 0.52 12.24
CA CYS A 220 23.87 0.36 10.89
C CYS A 220 23.69 -1.10 10.46
N VAL A 221 23.21 -1.35 9.23
CA VAL A 221 23.05 -2.71 8.71
C VAL A 221 23.71 -2.87 7.35
N GLY A 222 24.38 -4.01 7.13
CA GLY A 222 25.10 -4.31 5.90
C GLY A 222 25.54 -5.77 5.80
N HIS A 223 26.22 -6.10 4.70
CA HIS A 223 26.67 -7.47 4.40
C HIS A 223 28.03 -7.84 5.00
N THR A 224 28.80 -6.86 5.44
CA THR A 224 30.14 -7.08 5.99
C THR A 224 30.42 -6.14 7.16
N PHE A 225 31.36 -6.55 8.04
CA PHE A 225 31.87 -5.68 9.10
C PHE A 225 32.43 -4.36 8.56
N GLY A 226 33.14 -4.40 7.43
CA GLY A 226 33.69 -3.20 6.78
C GLY A 226 32.62 -2.23 6.31
N GLU A 227 31.49 -2.75 5.82
CA GLU A 227 30.35 -1.92 5.39
C GLU A 227 29.71 -1.21 6.60
N VAL A 228 29.35 -1.92 7.67
CA VAL A 228 28.70 -1.29 8.83
C VAL A 228 29.62 -0.34 9.59
N SER A 229 30.93 -0.62 9.67
CA SER A 229 31.90 0.30 10.26
C SER A 229 32.14 1.54 9.37
N GLY A 230 32.07 1.37 8.05
CA GLY A 230 32.09 2.49 7.09
C GLY A 230 30.88 3.41 7.21
N LEU A 231 29.69 2.82 7.35
CA LEU A 231 28.43 3.57 7.62
C LEU A 231 28.53 4.39 8.91
N LEU A 232 29.04 3.79 10.00
CA LEU A 232 29.27 4.49 11.26
C LEU A 232 30.29 5.64 11.11
N SER A 233 31.38 5.39 10.42
CA SER A 233 32.42 6.42 10.16
C SER A 233 31.84 7.61 9.39
N GLY A 234 31.02 7.35 8.37
CA GLY A 234 30.28 8.37 7.62
C GLY A 234 29.32 9.16 8.52
N LEU A 235 28.53 8.49 9.33
CA LEU A 235 27.61 9.14 10.26
C LEU A 235 28.34 10.04 11.27
N LYS A 236 29.46 9.57 11.82
CA LYS A 236 30.31 10.38 12.74
C LYS A 236 30.91 11.60 12.05
N THR A 237 31.20 11.51 10.74
CA THR A 237 31.74 12.62 9.96
C THR A 237 30.67 13.67 9.64
N ASP A 238 29.51 13.24 9.21
CA ASP A 238 28.38 14.14 8.84
C ASP A 238 27.70 14.74 10.05
N GLY A 239 27.71 14.03 11.16
CA GLY A 239 26.99 14.35 12.39
C GLY A 239 25.54 13.83 12.39
N PHE A 240 25.10 13.34 13.53
CA PHE A 240 23.78 12.71 13.72
C PHE A 240 22.64 13.65 13.30
N GLU A 241 22.61 14.89 13.82
CA GLU A 241 21.50 15.81 13.57
C GLU A 241 21.49 16.30 12.11
N SER A 242 22.65 16.57 11.53
CA SER A 242 22.76 16.94 10.10
C SER A 242 22.21 15.85 9.18
N ALA A 243 22.58 14.60 9.39
CA ALA A 243 22.07 13.47 8.60
C ALA A 243 20.54 13.27 8.76
N ARG A 244 20.04 13.50 9.98
CA ARG A 244 18.59 13.45 10.27
C ARG A 244 17.85 14.59 9.57
N GLU A 245 18.33 15.84 9.69
CA GLU A 245 17.73 17.02 9.05
C GLU A 245 17.70 16.86 7.52
N GLU A 246 18.77 16.38 6.91
CA GLU A 246 18.84 16.10 5.47
C GLU A 246 17.79 15.07 5.05
N THR A 247 17.61 14.00 5.83
CA THR A 247 16.58 12.99 5.59
C THR A 247 15.17 13.56 5.71
N CYS A 248 14.89 14.39 6.73
CA CYS A 248 13.61 15.07 6.86
C CYS A 248 13.35 16.02 5.69
N ALA A 249 14.36 16.80 5.28
CA ALA A 249 14.27 17.68 4.13
C ALA A 249 14.04 16.91 2.81
N HIS A 250 14.63 15.72 2.66
CA HIS A 250 14.34 14.82 1.53
C HIS A 250 12.86 14.45 1.50
N TRP A 251 12.28 14.01 2.62
CA TRP A 251 10.88 13.60 2.65
C TRP A 251 9.91 14.76 2.44
N HIS A 252 10.20 15.94 2.99
CA HIS A 252 9.43 17.16 2.73
C HIS A 252 9.41 17.51 1.24
N ARG A 253 10.57 17.51 0.56
CA ARG A 253 10.64 17.76 -0.89
C ARG A 253 9.88 16.68 -1.67
N TRP A 254 10.12 15.40 -1.35
CA TRP A 254 9.49 14.29 -2.03
C TRP A 254 7.95 14.35 -1.94
N THR A 255 7.40 14.59 -0.75
CA THR A 255 5.95 14.74 -0.53
C THR A 255 5.41 15.99 -1.22
N GLY A 256 6.11 17.12 -1.10
CA GLY A 256 5.72 18.40 -1.73
C GLY A 256 5.64 18.30 -3.25
N GLU A 257 6.61 17.66 -3.91
CA GLU A 257 6.61 17.44 -5.36
C GLU A 257 5.40 16.60 -5.79
N ARG A 258 5.04 15.57 -5.04
CA ARG A 258 3.90 14.68 -5.35
C ARG A 258 2.56 15.39 -5.17
N VAL A 259 2.42 16.21 -4.13
CA VAL A 259 1.23 17.06 -3.94
C VAL A 259 1.13 18.11 -5.05
N THR A 260 2.24 18.69 -5.48
CA THR A 260 2.25 19.65 -6.60
C THR A 260 1.87 19.01 -7.94
N ALA A 261 2.27 17.75 -8.18
CA ALA A 261 1.94 17.00 -9.39
C ALA A 261 0.42 16.85 -9.60
N ILE A 262 -0.39 16.88 -8.53
CA ILE A 262 -1.86 16.84 -8.61
C ILE A 262 -2.39 18.03 -9.42
N HIS A 263 -1.84 19.24 -9.24
CA HIS A 263 -2.27 20.44 -9.97
C HIS A 263 -2.01 20.40 -11.47
N LEU A 264 -0.86 19.84 -11.85
CA LEU A 264 -0.49 19.77 -13.27
C LEU A 264 -1.44 18.85 -14.04
N ASN A 265 -1.87 17.77 -13.42
CA ASN A 265 -2.76 16.77 -14.01
C ASN A 265 -4.16 17.35 -14.26
N VAL A 266 -4.76 18.02 -13.27
CA VAL A 266 -6.09 18.62 -13.39
C VAL A 266 -6.13 19.68 -14.49
N ARG A 267 -5.05 20.46 -14.68
CA ARG A 267 -4.93 21.48 -15.76
C ARG A 267 -4.72 20.87 -17.13
N GLU A 268 -3.91 19.81 -17.25
CA GLU A 268 -3.67 19.15 -18.55
C GLU A 268 -4.87 18.38 -19.05
N GLU A 269 -5.65 17.73 -18.20
CA GLU A 269 -6.89 17.05 -18.61
C GLU A 269 -7.94 18.05 -19.08
N SER A 270 -8.15 19.16 -18.37
CA SER A 270 -9.02 20.24 -18.82
C SER A 270 -8.57 20.85 -20.16
N SER A 271 -7.26 20.91 -20.40
CA SER A 271 -6.69 21.40 -21.67
C SER A 271 -6.79 20.38 -22.79
N ARG A 272 -6.68 19.09 -22.51
CA ARG A 272 -6.85 17.98 -23.47
C ARG A 272 -8.30 17.79 -23.87
N GLU A 273 -9.27 17.91 -22.96
CA GLU A 273 -10.70 17.91 -23.27
C GLU A 273 -11.08 19.08 -24.20
N THR A 274 -10.55 20.27 -23.94
CA THR A 274 -10.76 21.44 -24.85
C THR A 274 -10.03 21.29 -26.17
N ALA A 275 -8.91 20.62 -26.26
CA ALA A 275 -8.18 20.33 -27.50
C ALA A 275 -8.84 19.20 -28.30
N GLN A 276 -9.34 18.15 -27.64
CA GLN A 276 -10.09 17.06 -28.29
C GLN A 276 -11.42 17.55 -28.91
N GLN A 277 -12.10 18.51 -28.29
CA GLN A 277 -13.25 19.17 -28.91
C GLN A 277 -12.87 19.99 -30.14
N ARG A 278 -11.63 20.50 -30.25
CA ARG A 278 -11.14 21.23 -31.44
C ARG A 278 -10.56 20.31 -32.52
N ASP A 279 -10.03 19.12 -32.15
CA ASP A 279 -9.37 18.18 -33.08
C ASP A 279 -10.30 17.08 -33.62
N CYS A 280 -11.58 17.05 -33.22
CA CYS A 280 -12.60 16.13 -33.75
C CYS A 280 -12.81 16.26 -35.27
N ASN A 281 -12.15 17.24 -35.91
CA ASN A 281 -12.17 17.47 -37.38
C ASN A 281 -10.90 16.99 -38.11
N ARG A 282 -9.90 16.42 -37.42
CA ARG A 282 -8.68 15.91 -38.04
C ARG A 282 -8.29 14.51 -37.54
N THR A 283 -8.56 13.53 -38.35
CA THR A 283 -8.03 12.16 -38.43
C THR A 283 -9.00 11.03 -38.09
N LYS A 284 -9.39 10.33 -39.14
CA LYS A 284 -10.25 9.13 -39.14
C LYS A 284 -9.68 7.90 -38.43
N SER A 285 -8.43 7.92 -37.92
CA SER A 285 -7.78 6.81 -37.20
C SER A 285 -8.05 6.84 -35.69
N ARG A 286 -8.25 8.01 -35.07
CA ARG A 286 -8.61 8.15 -33.65
C ARG A 286 -10.06 7.89 -33.34
N ALA A 287 -10.93 8.02 -34.33
CA ALA A 287 -12.39 7.78 -34.23
C ALA A 287 -12.74 6.33 -33.92
N PHE A 288 -11.86 5.35 -34.20
CA PHE A 288 -12.17 3.94 -34.04
C PHE A 288 -12.13 3.49 -32.55
N VAL A 289 -11.18 3.95 -31.75
CA VAL A 289 -11.13 3.64 -30.32
C VAL A 289 -12.11 4.52 -29.52
N GLY A 290 -12.24 5.78 -29.87
CA GLY A 290 -13.25 6.68 -29.29
C GLY A 290 -14.70 6.26 -29.58
N ALA A 291 -14.97 5.64 -30.73
CA ALA A 291 -16.29 5.11 -31.07
C ALA A 291 -16.64 3.83 -30.29
N LEU A 292 -15.65 3.02 -29.87
CA LEU A 292 -15.86 1.84 -29.01
C LEU A 292 -16.22 2.21 -27.57
N LEU A 293 -15.73 3.36 -27.09
CA LEU A 293 -16.04 3.89 -25.75
C LEU A 293 -17.32 4.70 -25.68
N ALA A 294 -17.91 5.09 -26.87
CA ALA A 294 -19.04 6.00 -26.99
C ALA A 294 -20.27 5.42 -27.68
N ALA A 295 -20.41 4.11 -27.89
CA ALA A 295 -21.55 3.54 -28.60
C ALA A 295 -22.82 3.42 -27.72
N PRO A 296 -23.80 4.32 -27.85
CA PRO A 296 -25.16 4.02 -27.42
C PRO A 296 -25.90 3.30 -28.54
N SER A 297 -26.74 2.33 -28.15
CA SER A 297 -27.72 1.64 -28.98
C SER A 297 -28.52 2.60 -29.89
N ARG A 298 -28.64 2.24 -31.15
CA ARG A 298 -29.37 2.95 -32.18
C ARG A 298 -30.81 3.24 -31.77
N LEU A 299 -31.21 4.53 -31.88
CA LEU A 299 -32.57 4.96 -32.29
C LEU A 299 -32.42 6.17 -33.20
N ARG A 300 -33.28 6.15 -34.24
CA ARG A 300 -33.27 7.00 -35.43
C ARG A 300 -33.82 8.41 -35.18
N GLY A 301 -33.29 9.36 -35.92
CA GLY A 301 -34.07 10.36 -36.68
C GLY A 301 -34.02 11.79 -36.17
N GLY A 302 -33.64 12.70 -37.07
CA GLY A 302 -34.05 14.09 -37.04
C GLY A 302 -32.95 15.11 -37.32
N ASP A 303 -32.87 15.55 -38.60
CA ASP A 303 -32.17 16.76 -39.06
C ASP A 303 -32.63 18.01 -38.29
N TYR A 304 -31.75 18.98 -38.03
CA TYR A 304 -31.97 20.38 -38.35
C TYR A 304 -30.79 21.32 -38.02
N LEU A 305 -30.33 22.00 -39.08
CA LEU A 305 -29.84 23.37 -39.22
C LEU A 305 -28.75 24.00 -38.35
N GLN A 306 -27.74 24.42 -39.10
CA GLN A 306 -26.71 25.42 -38.76
C GLN A 306 -27.32 26.79 -38.44
N THR A 307 -26.79 27.47 -37.40
CA THR A 307 -26.71 28.94 -37.40
C THR A 307 -25.35 29.35 -36.81
N GLN A 308 -24.64 30.15 -37.59
CA GLN A 308 -23.45 30.88 -37.21
C GLN A 308 -23.83 32.05 -36.29
N SER A 309 -23.01 32.31 -35.26
CA SER A 309 -22.90 33.66 -34.72
C SER A 309 -21.46 33.91 -34.25
N GLU A 310 -20.85 34.91 -34.88
CA GLU A 310 -19.62 35.57 -34.43
C GLU A 310 -19.86 36.32 -33.10
N SER A 311 -18.93 36.26 -32.17
CA SER A 311 -18.77 37.34 -31.20
C SER A 311 -17.38 37.40 -30.58
N ALA A 312 -16.88 38.58 -30.67
CA ALA A 312 -15.77 39.33 -30.14
C ALA A 312 -15.01 38.76 -28.92
N THR A 313 -13.70 38.79 -29.06
CA THR A 313 -12.71 38.64 -28.02
C THR A 313 -12.62 39.88 -27.16
N ALA A 314 -12.83 39.74 -25.85
CA ALA A 314 -12.36 40.67 -24.82
C ALA A 314 -11.07 40.13 -24.16
N PRO A 315 -10.14 40.99 -23.73
CA PRO A 315 -8.89 40.54 -23.14
C PRO A 315 -9.14 39.98 -21.73
N ILE A 316 -8.60 38.79 -21.47
CA ILE A 316 -8.58 38.18 -20.14
C ILE A 316 -7.42 38.82 -19.38
N GLU A 317 -7.74 39.59 -18.35
CA GLU A 317 -6.77 40.00 -17.34
C GLU A 317 -6.22 38.75 -16.62
N GLU A 318 -4.92 38.57 -16.66
CA GLU A 318 -4.21 37.57 -15.85
C GLU A 318 -4.29 37.96 -14.37
N GLU A 319 -5.29 37.46 -13.65
CA GLU A 319 -5.22 37.38 -12.20
C GLU A 319 -4.18 36.31 -11.83
N THR A 320 -3.06 36.75 -11.28
CA THR A 320 -2.08 35.90 -10.60
C THR A 320 -2.74 35.35 -9.32
N GLN A 321 -3.49 34.24 -9.47
CA GLN A 321 -3.88 33.44 -8.31
C GLN A 321 -2.64 32.69 -7.80
N GLU A 322 -2.28 32.93 -6.54
CA GLU A 322 -1.38 32.08 -5.77
C GLU A 322 -1.74 30.62 -6.00
N SER A 323 -0.75 29.78 -6.31
CA SER A 323 -0.93 28.35 -6.57
C SER A 323 -1.44 27.67 -5.29
N GLY A 324 -2.75 27.57 -5.11
CA GLY A 324 -3.37 27.01 -3.93
C GLY A 324 -3.03 25.50 -3.80
N ASN A 325 -2.75 25.05 -2.58
CA ASN A 325 -2.56 23.63 -2.26
C ASN A 325 -3.83 22.83 -2.64
N PRO A 326 -3.78 21.83 -3.56
CA PRO A 326 -4.97 21.09 -4.03
C PRO A 326 -5.69 20.34 -2.90
N LEU A 327 -4.97 19.96 -1.86
CA LEU A 327 -5.53 19.30 -0.69
C LEU A 327 -6.24 20.25 0.28
N ALA A 328 -6.15 21.59 0.08
CA ALA A 328 -6.78 22.56 0.96
C ALA A 328 -8.33 22.54 0.86
N SER A 329 -8.88 22.06 -0.24
CA SER A 329 -10.33 21.87 -0.41
C SER A 329 -10.89 20.63 0.29
N LEU A 330 -10.03 19.73 0.76
CA LEU A 330 -10.42 18.50 1.42
C LEU A 330 -10.58 18.66 2.93
N PRO A 331 -11.37 17.81 3.60
CA PRO A 331 -11.38 17.72 5.05
C PRO A 331 -9.97 17.46 5.59
N THR A 332 -9.58 18.14 6.66
CA THR A 332 -8.21 18.10 7.22
C THR A 332 -7.70 16.67 7.41
N ARG A 333 -8.51 15.79 8.01
CA ARG A 333 -8.11 14.40 8.25
C ARG A 333 -7.89 13.62 6.96
N VAL A 334 -8.66 13.87 5.91
CA VAL A 334 -8.48 13.24 4.59
C VAL A 334 -7.14 13.69 3.99
N ALA A 335 -6.83 14.98 4.04
CA ALA A 335 -5.56 15.52 3.55
C ALA A 335 -4.34 14.98 4.33
N GLU A 336 -4.45 14.84 5.66
CA GLU A 336 -3.41 14.24 6.51
C GLU A 336 -3.16 12.78 6.14
N VAL A 337 -4.23 11.96 6.07
CA VAL A 337 -4.12 10.53 5.72
C VAL A 337 -3.62 10.34 4.30
N PHE A 338 -3.97 11.23 3.35
CA PHE A 338 -3.43 11.22 1.99
C PHE A 338 -1.90 11.37 1.98
N ARG A 339 -1.36 12.42 2.64
CA ARG A 339 0.10 12.63 2.71
C ARG A 339 0.79 11.47 3.42
N ARG A 340 0.21 10.99 4.51
CA ARG A 340 0.75 9.83 5.23
C ARG A 340 0.74 8.57 4.38
N SER A 341 -0.31 8.34 3.59
CA SER A 341 -0.42 7.18 2.70
C SER A 341 0.70 7.14 1.66
N LEU A 342 1.10 8.29 1.11
CA LEU A 342 2.25 8.39 0.20
C LEU A 342 3.53 7.86 0.85
N LEU A 343 3.81 8.34 2.07
CA LEU A 343 5.01 7.99 2.81
C LEU A 343 4.99 6.52 3.27
N VAL A 344 3.84 6.03 3.73
CA VAL A 344 3.68 4.62 4.13
C VAL A 344 3.91 3.69 2.94
N ILE A 345 3.27 3.95 1.80
CA ILE A 345 3.49 3.16 0.58
C ILE A 345 4.97 3.11 0.22
N ARG A 346 5.70 4.24 0.33
CA ARG A 346 7.13 4.27 0.01
C ARG A 346 7.95 3.33 0.88
N THR A 347 7.57 3.12 2.15
CA THR A 347 8.24 2.15 3.03
C THR A 347 7.97 0.69 2.63
N GLN A 348 6.87 0.41 1.93
CA GLN A 348 6.48 -0.93 1.50
C GLN A 348 7.01 -1.30 0.10
N ILE A 349 7.84 -0.44 -0.50
CA ILE A 349 8.40 -0.64 -1.85
C ILE A 349 9.91 -0.81 -1.77
N ASP A 350 10.37 -1.97 -2.24
CA ASP A 350 11.79 -2.26 -2.41
C ASP A 350 12.40 -1.47 -3.59
N ASN A 351 13.63 -1.02 -3.43
CA ASN A 351 14.34 -0.27 -4.48
C ASN A 351 14.58 -1.09 -5.76
N ARG A 352 14.36 -2.41 -5.74
CA ARG A 352 14.42 -3.30 -6.91
C ARG A 352 13.08 -3.50 -7.60
N GLY A 353 12.00 -2.92 -7.04
CA GLY A 353 10.67 -2.84 -7.64
C GLY A 353 9.58 -3.71 -6.99
N ALA A 354 9.89 -4.53 -6.00
CA ALA A 354 8.87 -5.29 -5.29
C ALA A 354 7.99 -4.37 -4.43
N VAL A 355 6.68 -4.62 -4.43
CA VAL A 355 5.69 -3.93 -3.59
C VAL A 355 5.07 -4.98 -2.68
N ILE A 356 5.39 -4.98 -1.39
CA ILE A 356 4.81 -5.94 -0.44
C ILE A 356 3.40 -5.53 0.00
N ALA A 357 2.55 -6.52 0.28
CA ALA A 357 1.18 -6.26 0.71
C ALA A 357 1.14 -5.65 2.12
N ALA A 358 1.94 -6.19 3.05
CA ALA A 358 2.08 -5.67 4.41
C ALA A 358 3.36 -6.18 5.07
N ASN A 359 3.80 -5.52 6.13
CA ASN A 359 4.97 -5.91 6.92
C ASN A 359 4.66 -6.48 8.31
N ASP A 360 3.39 -6.47 8.74
CA ASP A 360 2.97 -6.94 10.07
C ASP A 360 3.14 -8.46 10.19
N SER A 361 4.15 -8.90 10.98
CA SER A 361 4.47 -10.31 11.20
C SER A 361 3.60 -10.99 12.26
N ASP A 362 2.89 -10.24 13.12
CA ASP A 362 2.00 -10.81 14.14
C ASP A 362 0.80 -11.54 13.52
N ILE A 363 0.53 -11.31 12.23
CA ILE A 363 -0.48 -12.07 11.48
C ILE A 363 -0.21 -13.59 11.55
N LEU A 364 1.04 -14.01 11.72
CA LEU A 364 1.42 -15.44 11.87
C LEU A 364 0.85 -16.10 13.11
N GLU A 365 0.46 -15.33 14.14
CA GLU A 365 -0.22 -15.88 15.32
C GLU A 365 -1.63 -16.41 15.00
N THR A 366 -2.25 -15.90 13.92
CA THR A 366 -3.63 -16.19 13.56
C THR A 366 -3.81 -16.70 12.13
N ALA A 367 -2.83 -16.49 11.25
CA ALA A 367 -2.84 -16.88 9.86
C ALA A 367 -1.74 -17.88 9.52
N ARG A 368 -1.83 -18.53 8.36
CA ARG A 368 -0.89 -19.56 7.90
C ARG A 368 0.36 -19.01 7.23
N ALA A 369 0.37 -17.73 6.86
CA ALA A 369 1.48 -17.06 6.19
C ALA A 369 1.44 -15.56 6.51
N HIS A 370 2.62 -14.91 6.48
CA HIS A 370 2.72 -13.46 6.55
C HIS A 370 2.38 -12.80 5.20
N TYR A 371 2.25 -11.47 5.21
CA TYR A 371 1.91 -10.67 4.05
C TYR A 371 3.11 -9.93 3.43
N SER A 372 4.33 -10.21 3.91
CA SER A 372 5.58 -9.64 3.36
C SER A 372 5.96 -10.29 2.02
N TYR A 373 4.97 -10.40 1.12
CA TYR A 373 5.09 -10.87 -0.25
C TYR A 373 4.52 -9.81 -1.21
N MET A 374 4.94 -9.88 -2.45
CA MET A 374 4.36 -9.12 -3.55
C MET A 374 3.29 -9.96 -4.25
N TRP A 375 2.04 -9.51 -4.20
CA TRP A 375 1.01 -9.91 -5.16
C TRP A 375 1.07 -8.94 -6.33
N SER A 376 1.20 -9.47 -7.55
CA SER A 376 1.32 -8.62 -8.75
C SER A 376 0.07 -7.76 -8.98
N ARG A 377 -1.10 -8.23 -8.57
CA ARG A 377 -2.37 -7.48 -8.53
C ARG A 377 -2.26 -6.22 -7.68
N ASP A 378 -1.84 -6.39 -6.42
CA ASP A 378 -1.70 -5.31 -5.44
C ASP A 378 -0.64 -4.31 -5.91
N GLY A 379 0.51 -4.82 -6.35
CA GLY A 379 1.60 -4.00 -6.90
C GLY A 379 1.16 -3.15 -8.09
N ALA A 380 0.33 -3.70 -8.99
CA ALA A 380 -0.19 -2.96 -10.14
C ALA A 380 -1.11 -1.80 -9.74
N LEU A 381 -1.99 -2.01 -8.75
CA LEU A 381 -2.89 -0.96 -8.26
C LEU A 381 -2.14 0.13 -7.48
N VAL A 382 -1.16 -0.26 -6.66
CA VAL A 382 -0.24 0.67 -5.98
C VAL A 382 0.54 1.50 -7.02
N THR A 383 1.09 0.85 -8.04
CA THR A 383 1.83 1.50 -9.12
C THR A 383 0.95 2.49 -9.88
N ASN A 384 -0.31 2.13 -10.16
CA ASN A 384 -1.25 3.06 -10.81
C ASN A 384 -1.53 4.31 -9.95
N ALA A 385 -1.65 4.16 -8.62
CA ALA A 385 -1.80 5.30 -7.72
C ALA A 385 -0.56 6.21 -7.72
N LEU A 386 0.63 5.62 -7.73
CA LEU A 386 1.89 6.37 -7.76
C LEU A 386 2.16 7.05 -9.10
N ASP A 387 1.76 6.46 -10.23
CA ASP A 387 1.88 7.09 -11.55
C ASP A 387 1.08 8.39 -11.61
N GLN A 388 -0.11 8.44 -10.99
CA GLN A 388 -0.92 9.67 -10.90
C GLN A 388 -0.23 10.79 -10.11
N LEU A 389 0.81 10.47 -9.34
CA LEU A 389 1.59 11.39 -8.50
C LEU A 389 3.02 11.57 -9.01
N ASP A 390 3.25 11.21 -10.26
CA ASP A 390 4.53 11.41 -10.96
C ASP A 390 5.72 10.66 -10.33
N CYS A 391 5.47 9.43 -9.86
CA CYS A 391 6.51 8.55 -9.28
C CYS A 391 7.11 7.60 -10.33
N GLN A 392 7.37 8.08 -11.54
CA GLN A 392 7.78 7.28 -12.70
C GLN A 392 8.95 6.32 -12.43
N GLU A 393 9.98 6.77 -11.74
CA GLU A 393 11.17 5.93 -11.47
C GLU A 393 10.83 4.70 -10.59
N ILE A 394 9.92 4.87 -9.62
CA ILE A 394 9.49 3.79 -8.72
C ILE A 394 8.65 2.80 -9.51
N THR A 395 7.70 3.30 -10.29
CA THR A 395 6.75 2.48 -11.04
C THR A 395 7.41 1.70 -12.15
N GLN A 396 8.39 2.28 -12.83
CA GLN A 396 9.20 1.57 -13.84
C GLN A 396 9.96 0.38 -13.27
N ARG A 397 10.45 0.46 -12.04
CA ARG A 397 11.13 -0.67 -11.37
C ARG A 397 10.17 -1.84 -11.12
N PHE A 398 8.92 -1.57 -10.76
CA PHE A 398 7.89 -2.61 -10.61
C PHE A 398 7.58 -3.31 -11.93
N PHE A 399 7.41 -2.55 -13.03
CA PHE A 399 7.17 -3.16 -14.35
C PHE A 399 8.36 -3.96 -14.84
N ASP A 400 9.59 -3.47 -14.63
CA ASP A 400 10.80 -4.22 -15.01
C ASP A 400 10.96 -5.51 -14.16
N LEU A 401 10.61 -5.48 -12.88
CA LEU A 401 10.54 -6.68 -12.06
C LEU A 401 9.47 -7.64 -12.60
N SER A 402 8.25 -7.18 -12.87
CA SER A 402 7.17 -8.00 -13.43
C SER A 402 7.58 -8.67 -14.75
N ARG A 403 8.30 -7.94 -15.63
CA ARG A 403 8.87 -8.49 -16.87
C ARG A 403 9.87 -9.61 -16.58
N ARG A 404 10.76 -9.45 -15.60
CA ARG A 404 11.75 -10.48 -15.23
C ARG A 404 11.11 -11.72 -14.62
N LEU A 405 9.98 -11.56 -13.93
CA LEU A 405 9.22 -12.64 -13.30
C LEU A 405 8.33 -13.42 -14.27
N LEU A 406 8.09 -12.88 -15.49
CA LEU A 406 7.20 -13.50 -16.46
C LEU A 406 7.84 -14.79 -17.03
N PRO A 407 7.23 -15.98 -16.82
CA PRO A 407 7.78 -17.23 -17.34
C PRO A 407 7.68 -17.30 -18.87
N CYS A 408 8.71 -17.84 -19.55
CA CYS A 408 8.72 -17.96 -21.03
C CYS A 408 7.69 -18.96 -21.56
N GLU A 409 7.50 -20.11 -20.89
CA GLU A 409 6.62 -21.18 -21.38
C GLU A 409 5.13 -20.88 -21.18
N ARG A 410 4.79 -20.21 -20.09
CA ARG A 410 3.43 -19.81 -19.74
C ARG A 410 3.48 -18.38 -19.23
N PRO A 411 3.36 -17.37 -20.10
CA PRO A 411 3.58 -15.97 -19.76
C PRO A 411 2.44 -15.38 -18.92
N MET A 412 2.28 -15.89 -17.70
CA MET A 412 1.35 -15.45 -16.68
C MET A 412 2.10 -15.34 -15.35
N LEU A 413 1.89 -14.26 -14.63
CA LEU A 413 2.44 -14.08 -13.29
C LEU A 413 1.74 -15.03 -12.32
N LEU A 414 2.52 -15.62 -11.43
CA LEU A 414 2.03 -16.56 -10.44
C LEU A 414 1.38 -15.82 -9.27
N HIS A 415 0.83 -16.56 -8.33
CA HIS A 415 0.04 -16.10 -7.20
C HIS A 415 0.74 -14.97 -6.42
N LYS A 416 1.96 -15.21 -5.93
CA LYS A 416 2.76 -14.21 -5.20
C LYS A 416 4.25 -14.52 -5.28
N TYR A 417 5.05 -13.51 -5.01
CA TYR A 417 6.51 -13.58 -5.00
C TYR A 417 7.06 -12.97 -3.72
N ASP A 418 8.19 -13.47 -3.25
CA ASP A 418 8.97 -12.74 -2.26
C ASP A 418 9.61 -11.48 -2.88
N PRO A 419 10.13 -10.55 -2.09
CA PRO A 419 10.75 -9.32 -2.62
C PRO A 419 12.01 -9.58 -3.47
N ALA A 420 12.65 -10.74 -3.34
CA ALA A 420 13.78 -11.15 -4.20
C ALA A 420 13.31 -11.68 -5.57
N GLY A 421 12.02 -11.96 -5.74
CA GLY A 421 11.44 -12.50 -6.98
C GLY A 421 11.27 -14.01 -6.99
N THR A 422 11.47 -14.69 -5.86
CA THR A 422 11.18 -16.13 -5.75
C THR A 422 9.68 -16.36 -5.56
N VAL A 423 9.15 -17.44 -6.12
CA VAL A 423 7.73 -17.78 -5.99
C VAL A 423 7.40 -18.05 -4.53
N GLY A 424 6.43 -17.32 -3.99
CA GLY A 424 5.98 -17.48 -2.61
C GLY A 424 5.16 -18.76 -2.39
N ALA A 425 5.18 -19.26 -1.17
CA ALA A 425 4.36 -20.40 -0.76
C ALA A 425 2.87 -20.10 -0.97
N THR A 426 2.12 -21.11 -1.43
CA THR A 426 0.69 -21.00 -1.67
C THR A 426 -0.07 -22.09 -0.92
N TRP A 427 -1.31 -21.80 -0.54
CA TRP A 427 -2.26 -22.78 0.02
C TRP A 427 -3.13 -23.46 -1.03
N HIS A 428 -2.97 -23.13 -2.30
CA HIS A 428 -3.69 -23.74 -3.39
C HIS A 428 -3.07 -25.09 -3.78
N PRO A 429 -3.87 -26.08 -4.18
CA PRO A 429 -3.33 -27.34 -4.67
C PRO A 429 -2.63 -27.15 -6.01
N HIS A 430 -1.49 -27.82 -6.18
CA HIS A 430 -0.76 -27.89 -7.45
C HIS A 430 -1.25 -28.98 -8.40
N ILE A 431 -2.22 -29.80 -7.96
CA ILE A 431 -2.84 -30.86 -8.76
C ILE A 431 -4.34 -30.60 -8.80
N ILE A 432 -4.88 -30.39 -9.98
CA ILE A 432 -6.31 -30.17 -10.24
C ILE A 432 -6.76 -31.21 -11.26
N ASP A 433 -7.79 -31.98 -10.93
CA ASP A 433 -8.32 -33.07 -11.79
C ASP A 433 -7.24 -34.06 -12.26
N GLY A 434 -6.29 -34.38 -11.35
CA GLY A 434 -5.19 -35.31 -11.62
C GLY A 434 -4.08 -34.75 -12.52
N LYS A 435 -4.11 -33.48 -12.87
CA LYS A 435 -3.08 -32.81 -13.66
C LYS A 435 -2.34 -31.78 -12.81
N HIS A 436 -1.04 -31.66 -13.03
CA HIS A 436 -0.25 -30.57 -12.43
C HIS A 436 -0.73 -29.25 -13.03
N ASP A 437 -1.20 -28.34 -12.16
CA ASP A 437 -1.56 -26.97 -12.50
C ASP A 437 -1.00 -26.02 -11.44
N GLN A 438 -0.28 -24.99 -11.86
CA GLN A 438 0.22 -23.98 -10.95
C GLN A 438 -0.93 -23.05 -10.53
N PRO A 439 -1.09 -22.74 -9.25
CA PRO A 439 -2.09 -21.79 -8.81
C PRO A 439 -1.75 -20.40 -9.34
N PHE A 440 -2.65 -19.85 -10.14
CA PHE A 440 -2.53 -18.50 -10.65
C PHE A 440 -3.89 -17.80 -10.64
N GLN A 441 -3.81 -16.49 -10.65
CA GLN A 441 -4.94 -15.59 -10.76
C GLN A 441 -4.74 -14.75 -12.02
N GLN A 442 -5.68 -14.85 -12.98
CA GLN A 442 -5.54 -14.09 -14.23
C GLN A 442 -5.56 -12.58 -14.03
N ASP A 443 -6.31 -12.11 -13.02
CA ASP A 443 -6.39 -10.71 -12.64
C ASP A 443 -5.02 -10.11 -12.28
N SER A 444 -4.10 -10.91 -11.70
CA SER A 444 -2.74 -10.44 -11.37
C SER A 444 -1.97 -9.98 -12.61
N THR A 445 -1.92 -10.81 -13.65
CA THR A 445 -1.26 -10.45 -14.92
C THR A 445 -2.04 -9.35 -15.65
N ALA A 446 -3.37 -9.47 -15.69
CA ALA A 446 -4.23 -8.50 -16.35
C ALA A 446 -4.06 -7.08 -15.78
N LEU A 447 -3.98 -6.95 -14.45
CA LEU A 447 -3.79 -5.66 -13.80
C LEU A 447 -2.41 -5.05 -14.04
N VAL A 448 -1.36 -5.88 -14.16
CA VAL A 448 -0.04 -5.38 -14.56
C VAL A 448 -0.07 -4.79 -15.96
N LEU A 449 -0.73 -5.47 -16.94
CA LEU A 449 -0.89 -4.95 -18.29
C LEU A 449 -1.75 -3.69 -18.33
N TRP A 450 -2.85 -3.68 -17.58
CA TRP A 450 -3.72 -2.51 -17.47
C TRP A 450 -2.98 -1.31 -16.87
N SER A 451 -2.26 -1.49 -15.76
CA SER A 451 -1.48 -0.44 -15.10
C SER A 451 -0.36 0.08 -15.98
N LEU A 452 0.34 -0.80 -16.71
CA LEU A 452 1.37 -0.40 -17.67
C LEU A 452 0.79 0.38 -18.85
N GLY A 453 -0.44 0.06 -19.30
CA GLY A 453 -1.16 0.85 -20.29
C GLY A 453 -1.47 2.26 -19.78
N GLN A 454 -1.87 2.41 -18.50
CA GLN A 454 -2.06 3.72 -17.87
C GLN A 454 -0.75 4.50 -17.79
N HIS A 455 0.35 3.82 -17.42
CA HIS A 455 1.70 4.39 -17.43
C HIS A 455 2.08 4.92 -18.82
N CYS A 456 1.84 4.11 -19.86
CA CYS A 456 2.12 4.52 -21.25
C CYS A 456 1.25 5.72 -21.71
N ARG A 457 -0.03 5.77 -21.32
CA ARG A 457 -0.89 6.93 -21.59
C ARG A 457 -0.37 8.20 -20.95
N ARG A 458 0.16 8.09 -19.71
CA ARG A 458 0.66 9.23 -18.97
C ARG A 458 1.99 9.75 -19.48
N TYR A 459 2.97 8.88 -19.68
CA TYR A 459 4.35 9.24 -19.98
C TYR A 459 4.73 9.11 -21.46
N GLY A 460 3.83 8.54 -22.27
CA GLY A 460 4.01 8.42 -23.69
C GLY A 460 4.98 7.33 -24.15
N GLU A 461 5.36 7.41 -25.43
CA GLU A 461 6.33 6.51 -26.04
C GLU A 461 7.75 6.82 -25.53
N SER A 462 8.48 5.78 -25.16
CA SER A 462 9.86 5.84 -24.68
C SER A 462 10.56 4.52 -24.92
N ALA A 463 11.90 4.48 -24.78
CA ALA A 463 12.65 3.23 -24.84
C ALA A 463 12.17 2.22 -23.77
N PHE A 464 11.72 2.70 -22.60
CA PHE A 464 11.16 1.87 -21.55
C PHE A 464 9.82 1.26 -21.98
N THR A 465 8.85 2.07 -22.39
CA THR A 465 7.51 1.59 -22.77
C THR A 465 7.56 0.69 -24.00
N SER A 466 8.46 0.95 -24.96
CA SER A 466 8.71 0.07 -26.11
C SER A 466 9.25 -1.29 -25.67
N ARG A 467 10.25 -1.34 -24.79
CA ARG A 467 10.76 -2.59 -24.24
C ARG A 467 9.67 -3.36 -23.49
N MET A 468 8.89 -2.68 -22.65
CA MET A 468 7.79 -3.30 -21.90
C MET A 468 6.71 -3.84 -22.83
N TYR A 469 6.40 -3.15 -23.91
CA TYR A 469 5.47 -3.65 -24.92
C TYR A 469 5.92 -5.00 -25.48
N HIS A 470 7.15 -5.08 -25.97
CA HIS A 470 7.65 -6.30 -26.61
C HIS A 470 7.92 -7.46 -25.65
N GLU A 471 8.46 -7.17 -24.44
CA GLU A 471 8.96 -8.21 -23.54
C GLU A 471 7.98 -8.58 -22.42
N LEU A 472 6.95 -7.77 -22.14
CA LEU A 472 5.93 -8.04 -21.12
C LEU A 472 4.52 -8.09 -21.72
N VAL A 473 4.10 -7.03 -22.45
CA VAL A 473 2.71 -6.93 -22.92
C VAL A 473 2.41 -7.98 -23.97
N VAL A 474 3.20 -8.06 -25.05
CA VAL A 474 2.94 -9.01 -26.15
C VAL A 474 2.86 -10.44 -25.65
N PRO A 475 3.87 -11.01 -24.96
CA PRO A 475 3.78 -12.41 -24.54
C PRO A 475 2.61 -12.68 -23.58
N ALA A 476 2.35 -11.79 -22.61
CA ALA A 476 1.28 -11.98 -21.64
C ALA A 476 -0.12 -11.81 -22.25
N ALA A 477 -0.33 -10.80 -23.10
CA ALA A 477 -1.61 -10.57 -23.77
C ALA A 477 -1.92 -11.66 -24.81
N ASP A 478 -0.93 -12.14 -25.58
CA ASP A 478 -1.10 -13.24 -26.51
C ASP A 478 -1.43 -14.55 -25.77
N PHE A 479 -0.82 -14.80 -24.60
CA PHE A 479 -1.18 -15.93 -23.75
C PHE A 479 -2.64 -15.80 -23.25
N MET A 480 -3.03 -14.65 -22.73
CA MET A 480 -4.40 -14.39 -22.26
C MET A 480 -5.41 -14.50 -23.41
N LEU A 481 -5.04 -14.08 -24.64
CA LEU A 481 -5.84 -14.26 -25.84
C LEU A 481 -6.13 -15.74 -26.12
N GLY A 482 -5.14 -16.62 -25.90
CA GLY A 482 -5.28 -18.07 -25.98
C GLY A 482 -5.98 -18.74 -24.79
N TYR A 483 -5.92 -18.13 -23.61
CA TYR A 483 -6.46 -18.67 -22.35
C TYR A 483 -7.92 -18.24 -22.10
N ARG A 484 -8.76 -18.38 -23.13
CA ARG A 484 -10.20 -18.07 -23.11
C ARG A 484 -11.01 -19.18 -23.75
N ASP A 485 -12.24 -19.34 -23.32
CA ASP A 485 -13.18 -20.20 -24.02
C ASP A 485 -13.59 -19.55 -25.35
N LYS A 486 -13.41 -20.28 -26.44
CA LYS A 486 -13.65 -19.77 -27.80
C LYS A 486 -15.12 -19.46 -28.10
N ASN A 487 -16.06 -20.12 -27.42
CA ASN A 487 -17.49 -19.94 -27.66
C ASN A 487 -18.04 -18.73 -26.88
N THR A 488 -17.74 -18.70 -25.58
CA THR A 488 -18.23 -17.64 -24.68
C THR A 488 -17.40 -16.36 -24.71
N GLY A 489 -16.12 -16.44 -25.10
CA GLY A 489 -15.16 -15.33 -25.02
C GLY A 489 -14.65 -15.07 -23.59
N LEU A 490 -15.20 -15.75 -22.58
CA LEU A 490 -14.81 -15.60 -21.18
C LEU A 490 -13.44 -16.22 -20.89
N PRO A 491 -12.69 -15.73 -19.91
CA PRO A 491 -11.47 -16.38 -19.43
C PRO A 491 -11.72 -17.82 -18.99
N LEU A 492 -10.72 -18.68 -19.12
CA LEU A 492 -10.79 -20.01 -18.51
C LEU A 492 -10.74 -19.88 -16.98
N PRO A 493 -11.28 -20.88 -16.23
CA PRO A 493 -11.34 -20.78 -14.77
C PRO A 493 -9.99 -20.58 -14.11
N SER A 494 -9.91 -19.60 -13.21
CA SER A 494 -8.78 -19.33 -12.32
C SER A 494 -9.28 -19.10 -10.88
N TYR A 495 -8.38 -18.87 -9.93
CA TYR A 495 -8.78 -18.43 -8.60
C TYR A 495 -9.27 -16.97 -8.63
N ASP A 496 -10.20 -16.64 -7.71
CA ASP A 496 -10.70 -15.28 -7.52
C ASP A 496 -9.65 -14.36 -6.85
N LEU A 497 -9.94 -13.09 -6.83
CA LEU A 497 -9.08 -12.11 -6.18
C LEU A 497 -8.91 -12.36 -4.67
N TRP A 498 -9.91 -13.01 -4.04
CA TRP A 498 -9.85 -13.37 -2.62
C TRP A 498 -9.08 -14.68 -2.35
N GLU A 499 -8.61 -15.35 -3.42
CA GLU A 499 -7.81 -16.58 -3.35
C GLU A 499 -8.56 -17.78 -2.73
N GLU A 500 -9.88 -17.76 -2.80
CA GLU A 500 -10.72 -18.75 -2.15
C GLU A 500 -11.40 -19.71 -3.12
N ARG A 501 -11.75 -19.25 -4.32
CA ARG A 501 -12.66 -20.00 -5.21
C ARG A 501 -12.13 -20.03 -6.63
N ARG A 502 -12.23 -21.21 -7.25
CA ARG A 502 -11.89 -21.38 -8.66
C ARG A 502 -13.15 -21.25 -9.52
N GLY A 503 -13.09 -20.53 -10.62
CA GLY A 503 -14.19 -20.31 -11.56
C GLY A 503 -13.91 -19.20 -12.55
N VAL A 504 -14.95 -18.74 -13.25
CA VAL A 504 -14.92 -17.56 -14.11
C VAL A 504 -15.55 -16.41 -13.34
N HIS A 505 -14.73 -15.52 -12.83
CA HIS A 505 -15.13 -14.46 -11.91
C HIS A 505 -15.41 -13.15 -12.63
N ALA A 506 -16.44 -12.40 -12.20
CA ALA A 506 -16.77 -11.09 -12.74
C ALA A 506 -15.60 -10.10 -12.64
N TYR A 507 -14.90 -10.08 -11.49
CA TYR A 507 -13.71 -9.26 -11.30
C TYR A 507 -12.61 -9.58 -12.33
N THR A 508 -12.27 -10.87 -12.47
CA THR A 508 -11.28 -11.33 -13.46
C THR A 508 -11.70 -10.97 -14.89
N CYS A 509 -12.98 -11.10 -15.24
CA CYS A 509 -13.48 -10.68 -16.54
C CYS A 509 -13.28 -9.17 -16.77
N GLY A 510 -13.56 -8.33 -15.77
CA GLY A 510 -13.31 -6.89 -15.81
C GLY A 510 -11.84 -6.56 -16.04
N THR A 511 -10.94 -7.17 -15.24
CA THR A 511 -9.49 -6.91 -15.35
C THR A 511 -8.92 -7.36 -16.69
N VAL A 512 -9.32 -8.54 -17.19
CA VAL A 512 -8.90 -9.06 -18.51
C VAL A 512 -9.41 -8.17 -19.66
N TYR A 513 -10.65 -7.64 -19.54
CA TYR A 513 -11.15 -6.66 -20.48
C TYR A 513 -10.26 -5.40 -20.51
N GLY A 514 -9.99 -4.82 -19.36
CA GLY A 514 -9.11 -3.65 -19.24
C GLY A 514 -7.70 -3.90 -19.76
N ALA A 515 -7.15 -5.08 -19.52
CA ALA A 515 -5.85 -5.49 -20.04
C ALA A 515 -5.82 -5.58 -21.57
N PHE A 516 -6.87 -6.13 -22.22
CA PHE A 516 -6.94 -6.18 -23.67
C PHE A 516 -7.04 -4.79 -24.29
N ILE A 517 -7.85 -3.90 -23.72
CA ILE A 517 -7.95 -2.50 -24.20
C ILE A 517 -6.59 -1.80 -24.06
N ALA A 518 -5.94 -1.89 -22.90
CA ALA A 518 -4.62 -1.30 -22.66
C ALA A 518 -3.56 -1.86 -23.61
N SER A 519 -3.57 -3.19 -23.84
CA SER A 519 -2.64 -3.84 -24.78
C SER A 519 -2.88 -3.43 -26.23
N ALA A 520 -4.15 -3.24 -26.63
CA ALA A 520 -4.51 -2.77 -27.97
C ALA A 520 -4.02 -1.33 -28.21
N GLU A 521 -4.17 -0.44 -27.23
CA GLU A 521 -3.68 0.93 -27.31
C GLU A 521 -2.16 0.98 -27.43
N MET A 522 -1.45 0.19 -26.60
CA MET A 522 0.01 0.09 -26.73
C MET A 522 0.44 -0.49 -28.08
N ALA A 523 -0.25 -1.51 -28.59
CA ALA A 523 -0.01 -2.07 -29.91
C ALA A 523 -0.15 -1.00 -31.02
N GLN A 524 -1.16 -0.13 -30.93
CA GLN A 524 -1.33 0.99 -31.87
C GLN A 524 -0.18 2.00 -31.78
N ILE A 525 0.24 2.37 -30.57
CA ILE A 525 1.36 3.28 -30.35
C ILE A 525 2.62 2.73 -31.01
N PHE A 526 2.89 1.43 -30.88
CA PHE A 526 4.09 0.78 -31.44
C PHE A 526 3.89 0.23 -32.86
N GLY A 527 2.80 0.55 -33.55
CA GLY A 527 2.56 0.22 -34.95
C GLY A 527 2.14 -1.24 -35.22
N ASP A 528 1.82 -2.02 -34.19
CA ASP A 528 1.37 -3.42 -34.31
C ASP A 528 -0.17 -3.47 -34.50
N CYS A 529 -0.63 -3.05 -35.68
CA CYS A 529 -2.05 -2.94 -35.99
C CYS A 529 -2.79 -4.28 -35.93
N ASP A 530 -2.11 -5.38 -36.27
CA ASP A 530 -2.73 -6.71 -36.28
C ASP A 530 -3.05 -7.18 -34.86
N ARG A 531 -2.11 -7.04 -33.91
CA ARG A 531 -2.38 -7.31 -32.50
C ARG A 531 -3.39 -6.37 -31.90
N ALA A 532 -3.33 -5.09 -32.23
CA ALA A 532 -4.33 -4.12 -31.78
C ALA A 532 -5.76 -4.57 -32.15
N ALA A 533 -5.98 -4.97 -33.40
CA ALA A 533 -7.28 -5.47 -33.86
C ALA A 533 -7.69 -6.79 -33.14
N GLN A 534 -6.75 -7.70 -32.92
CA GLN A 534 -7.03 -8.96 -32.20
C GLN A 534 -7.41 -8.73 -30.74
N TYR A 535 -6.73 -7.83 -30.02
CA TYR A 535 -7.03 -7.53 -28.63
C TYR A 535 -8.38 -6.80 -28.48
N VAL A 536 -8.72 -5.87 -29.41
CA VAL A 536 -10.03 -5.22 -29.45
C VAL A 536 -11.14 -6.25 -29.65
N ALA A 537 -11.00 -7.12 -30.67
CA ALA A 537 -12.00 -8.18 -30.95
C ALA A 537 -12.14 -9.15 -29.75
N ALA A 538 -11.05 -9.37 -29.01
CA ALA A 538 -11.07 -10.17 -27.79
C ALA A 538 -11.87 -9.49 -26.67
N ALA A 539 -11.66 -8.19 -26.47
CA ALA A 539 -12.40 -7.39 -25.49
C ALA A 539 -13.90 -7.35 -25.82
N GLU A 540 -14.26 -7.12 -27.09
CA GLU A 540 -15.67 -7.13 -27.55
C GLU A 540 -16.35 -8.47 -27.28
N LYS A 541 -15.68 -9.57 -27.60
CA LYS A 541 -16.23 -10.91 -27.36
C LYS A 541 -16.36 -11.21 -25.87
N LEU A 542 -15.39 -10.77 -25.04
CA LEU A 542 -15.44 -10.89 -23.60
C LEU A 542 -16.60 -10.07 -23.00
N HIS A 543 -16.82 -8.86 -23.48
CA HIS A 543 -17.96 -8.03 -23.06
C HIS A 543 -19.30 -8.73 -23.35
N ALA A 544 -19.46 -9.30 -24.55
CA ALA A 544 -20.66 -10.07 -24.90
C ALA A 544 -20.80 -11.31 -23.98
N GLY A 545 -19.70 -11.94 -23.60
CA GLY A 545 -19.70 -13.07 -22.65
C GLY A 545 -20.11 -12.64 -21.24
N ILE A 546 -19.65 -11.47 -20.75
CA ILE A 546 -20.06 -10.90 -19.46
C ILE A 546 -21.58 -10.70 -19.44
N ASP A 547 -22.14 -10.07 -20.47
CA ASP A 547 -23.58 -9.79 -20.57
C ASP A 547 -24.42 -11.06 -20.73
N GLY A 548 -23.90 -12.07 -21.43
CA GLY A 548 -24.64 -13.30 -21.71
C GLY A 548 -24.62 -14.31 -20.57
N TYR A 549 -23.55 -14.38 -19.79
CA TYR A 549 -23.34 -15.46 -18.82
C TYR A 549 -23.33 -14.99 -17.37
N LEU A 550 -22.83 -13.77 -17.09
CA LEU A 550 -22.75 -13.25 -15.73
C LEU A 550 -23.99 -12.48 -15.30
N TRP A 551 -24.71 -11.85 -16.23
CA TRP A 551 -25.97 -11.17 -15.88
C TRP A 551 -27.07 -12.18 -15.54
N ASP A 552 -27.79 -11.92 -14.47
CA ASP A 552 -28.96 -12.68 -14.04
C ASP A 552 -30.22 -11.81 -14.13
N GLU A 553 -31.18 -12.22 -14.96
CA GLU A 553 -32.42 -11.44 -15.22
C GLU A 553 -33.40 -11.48 -14.04
N GLU A 554 -33.38 -12.51 -13.19
CA GLU A 554 -34.27 -12.62 -12.04
C GLU A 554 -33.76 -11.78 -10.87
N ALA A 555 -32.45 -11.88 -10.59
CA ALA A 555 -31.80 -11.14 -9.52
C ALA A 555 -31.52 -9.67 -9.90
N HIS A 556 -31.64 -9.31 -11.19
CA HIS A 556 -31.29 -8.00 -11.72
C HIS A 556 -29.89 -7.51 -11.34
N ARG A 557 -28.89 -8.40 -11.38
CA ARG A 557 -27.48 -8.08 -11.10
C ARG A 557 -26.53 -9.09 -11.72
N TYR A 558 -25.26 -8.72 -11.78
CA TYR A 558 -24.21 -9.65 -12.18
C TYR A 558 -23.93 -10.67 -11.10
N ALA A 559 -23.70 -11.95 -11.50
CA ALA A 559 -23.18 -13.01 -10.66
C ALA A 559 -21.71 -12.73 -10.30
N ARG A 560 -21.30 -13.09 -9.10
CA ARG A 560 -19.90 -13.04 -8.69
C ARG A 560 -19.03 -13.94 -9.57
N ARG A 561 -19.57 -15.12 -9.94
CA ARG A 561 -18.85 -16.18 -10.64
C ARG A 561 -19.81 -17.04 -11.42
N VAL A 562 -19.32 -17.63 -12.53
CA VAL A 562 -19.98 -18.74 -13.23
C VAL A 562 -19.09 -19.96 -13.26
N ILE A 563 -19.72 -21.15 -13.22
CA ILE A 563 -19.11 -22.46 -13.34
C ILE A 563 -19.78 -23.18 -14.51
N PHE A 564 -18.97 -23.60 -15.47
CA PHE A 564 -19.42 -24.42 -16.60
C PHE A 564 -19.16 -25.87 -16.28
N HIS A 565 -20.21 -26.66 -16.12
CA HIS A 565 -20.13 -28.09 -15.86
C HIS A 565 -19.97 -28.92 -17.15
N ALA A 566 -19.35 -30.09 -17.05
CA ALA A 566 -19.12 -30.95 -18.18
C ALA A 566 -20.40 -31.49 -18.86
N ASP A 567 -21.53 -31.48 -18.13
CA ASP A 567 -22.87 -31.82 -18.62
C ASP A 567 -23.57 -30.68 -19.38
N GLY A 568 -22.91 -29.55 -19.53
CA GLY A 568 -23.44 -28.35 -20.19
C GLY A 568 -24.26 -27.42 -19.27
N ARG A 569 -24.44 -27.76 -18.00
CA ARG A 569 -25.10 -26.91 -17.01
C ARG A 569 -24.21 -25.72 -16.69
N ILE A 570 -24.83 -24.54 -16.59
CA ILE A 570 -24.18 -23.29 -16.15
C ILE A 570 -24.70 -22.97 -14.75
N GLU A 571 -23.81 -22.86 -13.79
CA GLU A 571 -24.11 -22.47 -12.41
C GLU A 571 -23.61 -21.06 -12.14
N ARG A 572 -24.51 -20.20 -11.63
CA ARG A 572 -24.17 -18.84 -11.22
C ARG A 572 -24.05 -18.77 -9.70
N ASP A 573 -22.93 -18.27 -9.22
CA ASP A 573 -22.76 -17.93 -7.80
C ASP A 573 -23.28 -16.51 -7.58
N MET A 574 -24.46 -16.42 -7.00
CA MET A 574 -25.16 -15.16 -6.79
C MET A 574 -24.85 -14.50 -5.43
N THR A 575 -23.82 -14.93 -4.70
CA THR A 575 -23.34 -14.24 -3.49
C THR A 575 -22.96 -12.80 -3.84
N ILE A 576 -23.46 -11.85 -3.06
CA ILE A 576 -23.09 -10.44 -3.25
C ILE A 576 -21.67 -10.23 -2.78
N ASP A 577 -20.87 -9.56 -3.62
CA ASP A 577 -19.44 -9.40 -3.45
C ASP A 577 -19.02 -8.01 -3.92
N SER A 578 -18.25 -7.30 -3.11
CA SER A 578 -17.71 -5.97 -3.46
C SER A 578 -16.80 -6.00 -4.69
N ALA A 579 -16.19 -7.15 -5.01
CA ALA A 579 -15.39 -7.34 -6.20
C ALA A 579 -16.15 -7.17 -7.53
N LEU A 580 -17.50 -7.15 -7.52
CA LEU A 580 -18.30 -6.76 -8.69
C LEU A 580 -17.98 -5.36 -9.21
N TYR A 581 -17.41 -4.51 -8.36
CA TYR A 581 -16.77 -3.24 -8.70
C TYR A 581 -15.83 -3.36 -9.92
N GLY A 582 -15.08 -4.44 -10.07
CA GLY A 582 -14.12 -4.62 -11.17
C GLY A 582 -14.73 -4.55 -12.57
N LEU A 583 -16.03 -4.80 -12.73
CA LEU A 583 -16.71 -4.68 -14.03
C LEU A 583 -16.71 -3.24 -14.55
N PHE A 584 -16.94 -2.25 -13.70
CA PHE A 584 -16.87 -0.85 -14.15
C PHE A 584 -15.48 -0.25 -14.03
N ALA A 585 -14.71 -0.62 -12.99
CA ALA A 585 -13.41 -0.02 -12.69
C ALA A 585 -12.37 -0.21 -13.81
N PHE A 586 -12.49 -1.31 -14.55
CA PHE A 586 -11.61 -1.61 -15.69
C PHE A 586 -12.32 -1.43 -17.05
N GLY A 587 -13.49 -0.79 -17.06
CA GLY A 587 -14.16 -0.32 -18.26
C GLY A 587 -15.03 -1.36 -19.00
N ALA A 588 -15.22 -2.56 -18.43
CA ALA A 588 -16.05 -3.59 -19.08
C ALA A 588 -17.53 -3.21 -19.12
N VAL A 589 -18.05 -2.53 -18.09
CA VAL A 589 -19.44 -2.07 -18.02
C VAL A 589 -19.45 -0.61 -17.58
N PRO A 590 -20.11 0.32 -18.31
CA PRO A 590 -20.18 1.72 -17.88
C PRO A 590 -20.86 1.90 -16.51
N PRO A 591 -20.37 2.80 -15.62
CA PRO A 591 -20.92 2.97 -14.26
C PRO A 591 -22.39 3.42 -14.26
N ALA A 592 -22.82 4.19 -15.25
CA ALA A 592 -24.20 4.66 -15.40
C ALA A 592 -25.13 3.66 -16.11
N ALA A 593 -24.63 2.53 -16.62
CA ALA A 593 -25.46 1.49 -17.22
C ALA A 593 -26.45 0.91 -16.21
N SER A 594 -27.71 0.70 -16.59
CA SER A 594 -28.76 0.23 -15.68
C SER A 594 -28.40 -1.06 -14.95
N ARG A 595 -27.75 -2.00 -15.64
CA ARG A 595 -27.26 -3.27 -15.07
C ARG A 595 -26.19 -3.02 -14.00
N MET A 596 -25.24 -2.11 -14.25
CA MET A 596 -24.20 -1.79 -13.28
C MET A 596 -24.75 -1.06 -12.06
N ARG A 597 -25.66 -0.09 -12.29
CA ARG A 597 -26.34 0.64 -11.22
C ARG A 597 -27.12 -0.31 -10.29
N SER A 598 -27.93 -1.21 -10.84
CA SER A 598 -28.67 -2.19 -10.08
C SER A 598 -27.73 -3.13 -9.29
N THR A 599 -26.60 -3.54 -9.89
CA THR A 599 -25.61 -4.39 -9.22
C THR A 599 -24.96 -3.66 -8.04
N MET A 600 -24.44 -2.44 -8.25
CA MET A 600 -23.73 -1.69 -7.21
C MET A 600 -24.66 -1.21 -6.08
N GLN A 601 -25.90 -0.89 -6.41
CA GLN A 601 -26.92 -0.59 -5.39
C GLN A 601 -27.10 -1.80 -4.44
N GLN A 602 -27.31 -3.00 -4.99
CA GLN A 602 -27.45 -4.20 -4.17
C GLN A 602 -26.17 -4.53 -3.37
N VAL A 603 -25.00 -4.31 -3.96
CA VAL A 603 -23.69 -4.47 -3.27
C VAL A 603 -23.64 -3.55 -2.04
N GLN A 604 -23.93 -2.25 -2.22
CA GLN A 604 -23.90 -1.29 -1.12
C GLN A 604 -24.95 -1.61 -0.06
N GLU A 605 -26.21 -1.88 -0.45
CA GLU A 605 -27.30 -2.17 0.49
C GLU A 605 -27.05 -3.39 1.34
N ARG A 606 -26.49 -4.46 0.76
CA ARG A 606 -26.32 -5.76 1.41
C ARG A 606 -25.00 -5.90 2.17
N LEU A 607 -23.95 -5.19 1.75
CA LEU A 607 -22.63 -5.27 2.37
C LEU A 607 -22.35 -4.14 3.36
N SER A 608 -23.22 -3.13 3.47
CA SER A 608 -23.09 -2.07 4.48
C SER A 608 -23.29 -2.62 5.88
N MET A 609 -22.35 -2.29 6.79
CA MET A 609 -22.49 -2.57 8.22
C MET A 609 -23.64 -1.78 8.83
N ARG A 610 -24.51 -2.44 9.60
CA ARG A 610 -25.58 -1.81 10.38
C ARG A 610 -25.17 -1.66 11.84
N THR A 611 -23.97 -1.12 12.06
CA THR A 611 -23.36 -0.81 13.35
C THR A 611 -22.94 0.66 13.38
N GLU A 612 -22.57 1.18 14.56
CA GLU A 612 -22.06 2.54 14.70
C GLU A 612 -20.74 2.77 13.94
N ILE A 613 -19.94 1.71 13.73
CA ILE A 613 -18.69 1.77 12.97
C ILE A 613 -18.97 1.98 11.48
N GLY A 614 -19.96 1.29 10.90
CA GLY A 614 -20.23 1.37 9.46
C GLY A 614 -19.18 0.69 8.60
N GLY A 615 -19.10 1.08 7.31
CA GLY A 615 -18.19 0.50 6.31
C GLY A 615 -18.82 -0.63 5.52
N ILE A 616 -18.07 -1.21 4.59
CA ILE A 616 -18.52 -2.21 3.61
C ILE A 616 -17.76 -3.52 3.78
N ALA A 617 -18.48 -4.65 3.83
CA ALA A 617 -17.89 -6.00 3.89
C ALA A 617 -17.29 -6.40 2.52
N ARG A 618 -16.42 -7.39 2.54
CA ARG A 618 -15.84 -8.01 1.36
C ARG A 618 -16.92 -8.73 0.52
N TYR A 619 -17.66 -9.64 1.13
CA TYR A 619 -18.81 -10.33 0.54
C TYR A 619 -19.77 -10.83 1.62
N GLU A 620 -20.98 -11.22 1.23
CA GLU A 620 -21.98 -11.76 2.14
C GLU A 620 -21.49 -13.02 2.85
N ASN A 621 -21.62 -13.03 4.18
CA ASN A 621 -21.22 -14.14 5.03
C ASN A 621 -19.71 -14.41 4.99
N ASP A 622 -18.88 -13.34 4.85
CA ASP A 622 -17.43 -13.45 4.92
C ASP A 622 -16.97 -14.03 6.27
N TYR A 623 -16.20 -15.10 6.20
CA TYR A 623 -15.69 -15.79 7.39
C TYR A 623 -14.30 -15.32 7.83
N TYR A 624 -13.59 -14.54 6.99
CA TYR A 624 -12.21 -14.18 7.24
C TYR A 624 -12.09 -13.16 8.38
N PHE A 625 -11.46 -13.57 9.48
CA PHE A 625 -11.37 -12.80 10.73
C PHE A 625 -12.73 -12.39 11.33
N ARG A 626 -13.81 -13.04 10.97
CA ARG A 626 -15.18 -12.73 11.42
C ARG A 626 -15.26 -12.46 12.93
N ARG A 627 -15.95 -11.36 13.28
CA ARG A 627 -16.17 -10.91 14.67
C ARG A 627 -17.66 -10.90 15.09
N SER A 628 -18.56 -11.32 14.22
CA SER A 628 -20.01 -11.36 14.52
C SER A 628 -20.66 -12.55 13.83
N ASP A 629 -21.61 -13.17 14.53
CA ASP A 629 -22.51 -14.20 13.98
C ASP A 629 -23.82 -13.60 13.46
N ASP A 630 -24.07 -12.31 13.72
CA ASP A 630 -25.24 -11.57 13.21
C ASP A 630 -24.98 -11.10 11.77
N ILE A 631 -25.12 -12.03 10.82
CA ILE A 631 -24.82 -11.79 9.40
C ILE A 631 -25.82 -10.84 8.71
N GLU A 632 -27.00 -10.59 9.32
CA GLU A 632 -27.97 -9.62 8.77
C GLU A 632 -27.51 -8.18 9.03
N ARG A 633 -26.87 -7.91 10.18
CA ARG A 633 -26.34 -6.60 10.53
C ARG A 633 -24.87 -6.44 10.15
N VAL A 634 -24.11 -7.53 10.18
CA VAL A 634 -22.67 -7.60 9.96
C VAL A 634 -22.38 -8.73 8.97
N PRO A 635 -22.54 -8.53 7.66
CA PRO A 635 -22.34 -9.56 6.65
C PRO A 635 -20.89 -10.07 6.54
N GLY A 636 -19.96 -9.38 7.16
CA GLY A 636 -18.52 -9.65 7.31
C GLY A 636 -17.90 -8.50 8.12
N ASN A 637 -16.60 -8.45 8.27
CA ASN A 637 -15.94 -7.26 8.81
C ASN A 637 -15.91 -6.13 7.76
N PRO A 638 -15.92 -4.85 8.16
CA PRO A 638 -15.71 -3.76 7.20
C PRO A 638 -14.25 -3.70 6.72
N TRP A 639 -14.08 -3.59 5.41
CA TRP A 639 -12.79 -3.48 4.73
C TRP A 639 -12.55 -2.06 4.22
N ILE A 640 -11.33 -1.55 4.40
CA ILE A 640 -10.97 -0.22 3.89
C ILE A 640 -11.12 -0.18 2.37
N ILE A 641 -10.52 -1.15 1.65
CA ILE A 641 -10.57 -1.17 0.17
C ILE A 641 -12.01 -1.31 -0.36
N CYS A 642 -12.82 -2.17 0.24
CA CYS A 642 -14.20 -2.40 -0.22
C CYS A 642 -15.06 -1.15 -0.05
N THR A 643 -14.89 -0.42 1.05
CA THR A 643 -15.56 0.86 1.29
C THR A 643 -15.13 1.92 0.28
N LEU A 644 -13.83 1.99 -0.03
CA LEU A 644 -13.28 2.92 -1.02
C LEU A 644 -13.72 2.57 -2.45
N TRP A 645 -13.92 1.28 -2.79
CA TRP A 645 -14.46 0.89 -4.08
C TRP A 645 -15.88 1.37 -4.31
N ILE A 646 -16.71 1.38 -3.27
CA ILE A 646 -18.06 1.98 -3.36
C ILE A 646 -17.94 3.50 -3.53
N ALA A 647 -17.01 4.16 -2.83
CA ALA A 647 -16.73 5.58 -3.03
C ALA A 647 -16.30 5.89 -4.49
N GLN A 648 -15.40 5.08 -5.07
CA GLN A 648 -14.96 5.20 -6.45
C GLN A 648 -16.10 4.98 -7.44
N TYR A 649 -17.04 4.04 -7.16
CA TYR A 649 -18.24 3.87 -7.97
C TYR A 649 -19.08 5.14 -8.00
N HIS A 650 -19.33 5.73 -6.84
CA HIS A 650 -20.10 6.97 -6.74
C HIS A 650 -19.43 8.15 -7.47
N LEU A 651 -18.09 8.24 -7.41
CA LEU A 651 -17.35 9.25 -8.18
C LEU A 651 -17.47 9.02 -9.69
N ALA A 652 -17.29 7.78 -10.15
CA ALA A 652 -17.43 7.43 -11.56
C ALA A 652 -18.87 7.66 -12.08
N LEU A 653 -19.88 7.36 -11.24
CA LEU A 653 -21.28 7.64 -11.55
C LEU A 653 -21.52 9.15 -11.63
N SER A 654 -21.01 9.93 -10.66
CA SER A 654 -21.10 11.39 -10.66
C SER A 654 -20.49 12.00 -11.93
N GLN A 655 -19.30 11.58 -12.32
CA GLN A 655 -18.63 12.02 -13.54
C GLN A 655 -19.47 11.68 -14.80
N ALA A 656 -20.01 10.45 -14.89
CA ALA A 656 -20.84 10.02 -16.01
C ALA A 656 -22.15 10.81 -16.12
N LEU A 657 -22.72 11.27 -15.00
CA LEU A 657 -23.98 12.04 -14.95
C LEU A 657 -23.75 13.56 -15.06
N SER A 658 -22.52 14.05 -14.96
CA SER A 658 -22.18 15.48 -15.06
C SER A 658 -21.99 15.97 -16.49
N ASN A 659 -22.29 15.15 -17.51
CA ASN A 659 -22.19 15.51 -18.91
C ASN A 659 -23.24 16.63 -19.22
N PRO A 660 -22.86 17.75 -19.89
CA PRO A 660 -23.74 18.88 -20.15
C PRO A 660 -25.00 18.58 -21.01
N VAL A 661 -25.09 17.37 -21.57
CA VAL A 661 -26.28 16.89 -22.32
C VAL A 661 -27.32 16.24 -21.37
N CYS A 662 -26.98 16.04 -20.08
CA CYS A 662 -27.87 15.40 -19.13
C CYS A 662 -28.93 16.36 -18.55
N SER A 663 -30.07 15.80 -18.11
CA SER A 663 -31.17 16.57 -17.48
C SER A 663 -30.75 17.08 -16.08
N GLU A 664 -31.47 18.09 -15.55
CA GLU A 664 -31.27 18.58 -14.15
C GLU A 664 -31.39 17.46 -13.12
N TYR A 665 -32.20 16.43 -13.37
CA TYR A 665 -32.31 15.26 -12.51
C TYR A 665 -31.02 14.46 -12.46
N CYS A 666 -30.36 14.23 -13.60
CA CYS A 666 -29.06 13.56 -13.66
C CYS A 666 -28.00 14.34 -12.90
N LEU A 667 -28.00 15.66 -13.01
CA LEU A 667 -27.04 16.51 -12.28
C LEU A 667 -27.24 16.41 -10.74
N ALA A 668 -28.49 16.46 -10.28
CA ALA A 668 -28.80 16.31 -8.86
C ALA A 668 -28.35 14.93 -8.30
N GLU A 669 -28.56 13.87 -9.05
CA GLU A 669 -28.10 12.53 -8.72
C GLU A 669 -26.56 12.45 -8.71
N GLY A 670 -25.88 13.08 -9.67
CA GLY A 670 -24.42 13.18 -9.70
C GLY A 670 -23.85 13.88 -8.47
N ILE A 671 -24.46 14.99 -8.04
CA ILE A 671 -24.09 15.71 -6.81
C ILE A 671 -24.29 14.82 -5.58
N ALA A 672 -25.41 14.11 -5.46
CA ALA A 672 -25.69 13.20 -4.37
C ALA A 672 -24.66 12.04 -4.31
N SER A 673 -24.32 11.48 -5.46
CA SER A 673 -23.27 10.45 -5.56
C SER A 673 -21.89 10.98 -5.11
N CYS A 674 -21.51 12.19 -5.50
CA CYS A 674 -20.26 12.80 -5.03
C CYS A 674 -20.24 13.01 -3.51
N ALA A 675 -21.36 13.42 -2.91
CA ALA A 675 -21.49 13.59 -1.46
C ALA A 675 -21.37 12.25 -0.71
N GLU A 676 -21.95 11.17 -1.26
CA GLU A 676 -21.83 9.82 -0.71
C GLU A 676 -20.35 9.34 -0.76
N ALA A 677 -19.69 9.54 -1.89
CA ALA A 677 -18.26 9.21 -2.02
C ALA A 677 -17.40 9.93 -0.98
N LEU A 678 -17.64 11.23 -0.73
CA LEU A 678 -16.93 11.99 0.30
C LEU A 678 -17.22 11.44 1.70
N THR A 679 -18.45 10.99 1.96
CA THR A 679 -18.83 10.36 3.24
C THR A 679 -18.04 9.08 3.48
N LEU A 680 -17.95 8.20 2.48
CA LEU A 680 -17.18 6.96 2.55
C LEU A 680 -15.67 7.20 2.67
N LEU A 681 -15.14 8.21 1.97
CA LEU A 681 -13.73 8.59 2.09
C LEU A 681 -13.41 9.17 3.49
N ARG A 682 -14.31 9.97 4.07
CA ARG A 682 -14.19 10.44 5.45
C ARG A 682 -14.23 9.29 6.45
N TRP A 683 -15.11 8.31 6.21
CA TRP A 683 -15.14 7.09 7.01
C TRP A 683 -13.78 6.39 7.00
N ALA A 684 -13.20 6.15 5.83
CA ALA A 684 -11.89 5.50 5.72
C ALA A 684 -10.78 6.32 6.42
N ALA A 685 -10.78 7.65 6.29
CA ALA A 685 -9.84 8.52 6.99
C ALA A 685 -9.99 8.46 8.52
N ALA A 686 -11.21 8.30 9.03
CA ALA A 686 -11.48 8.19 10.46
C ALA A 686 -11.00 6.84 11.05
N GLN A 687 -10.90 5.79 10.23
CA GLN A 687 -10.38 4.49 10.68
C GLN A 687 -8.85 4.45 10.76
N ALA A 688 -8.14 5.44 10.24
CA ALA A 688 -6.69 5.49 10.37
C ALA A 688 -6.26 5.73 11.83
N THR A 689 -5.17 5.08 12.27
CA THR A 689 -4.54 5.35 13.57
C THR A 689 -4.22 6.85 13.75
N GLU A 690 -3.87 7.26 14.96
CA GLU A 690 -3.39 8.64 15.22
C GLU A 690 -2.23 9.01 14.28
N SER A 691 -1.33 8.06 14.00
CA SER A 691 -0.20 8.23 13.07
C SER A 691 -0.58 8.18 11.58
N GLY A 692 -1.85 7.90 11.24
CA GLY A 692 -2.37 7.87 9.87
C GLY A 692 -2.22 6.53 9.14
N ILE A 693 -2.04 5.42 9.85
CA ILE A 693 -1.92 4.07 9.28
C ILE A 693 -3.31 3.47 9.03
N LEU A 694 -3.49 2.89 7.85
CA LEU A 694 -4.71 2.20 7.43
C LEU A 694 -4.51 0.68 7.47
N PRO A 695 -5.44 -0.07 8.09
CA PRO A 695 -5.39 -1.54 8.13
C PRO A 695 -6.05 -2.17 6.92
N GLU A 696 -6.10 -3.50 6.92
CA GLU A 696 -6.95 -4.29 6.02
C GLU A 696 -8.43 -4.18 6.42
N GLN A 697 -8.74 -4.49 7.67
CA GLN A 697 -10.09 -4.62 8.20
C GLN A 697 -10.26 -3.85 9.52
N ILE A 698 -11.50 -3.59 9.87
CA ILE A 698 -11.91 -2.93 11.11
C ILE A 698 -12.85 -3.85 11.89
N HIS A 699 -12.72 -3.87 13.21
CA HIS A 699 -13.67 -4.57 14.07
C HIS A 699 -15.03 -3.87 14.03
N PRO A 700 -16.14 -4.59 13.68
CA PRO A 700 -17.42 -3.97 13.34
C PRO A 700 -18.13 -3.27 14.53
N TYR A 701 -17.67 -3.47 15.76
CA TYR A 701 -18.25 -2.86 16.96
C TYR A 701 -17.31 -1.95 17.73
N THR A 702 -15.99 -2.27 17.77
CA THR A 702 -15.01 -1.50 18.56
C THR A 702 -14.22 -0.49 17.73
N GLY A 703 -14.16 -0.66 16.40
CA GLY A 703 -13.31 0.15 15.53
C GLY A 703 -11.83 -0.21 15.58
N GLU A 704 -11.45 -1.28 16.29
CA GLU A 704 -10.07 -1.76 16.33
C GLU A 704 -9.62 -2.31 14.97
N HIS A 705 -8.34 -2.15 14.66
CA HIS A 705 -7.73 -2.73 13.47
C HIS A 705 -7.69 -4.26 13.58
N LEU A 706 -8.09 -4.93 12.51
CA LEU A 706 -8.03 -6.39 12.37
C LEU A 706 -7.14 -6.77 11.19
N SER A 707 -6.60 -8.00 11.23
CA SER A 707 -5.66 -8.53 10.25
C SER A 707 -4.37 -7.71 10.25
N VAL A 708 -3.83 -7.34 9.07
CA VAL A 708 -2.57 -6.61 8.96
C VAL A 708 -2.76 -5.09 8.97
N SER A 709 -1.80 -4.37 9.53
CA SER A 709 -1.76 -2.90 9.56
C SER A 709 -0.31 -2.40 9.66
N PRO A 710 0.21 -1.65 8.65
CA PRO A 710 -0.47 -1.14 7.46
C PRO A 710 -0.79 -2.22 6.41
N LEU A 711 -1.85 -2.00 5.61
CA LEU A 711 -2.03 -2.67 4.33
C LEU A 711 -1.70 -1.70 3.19
N THR A 712 -0.74 -2.04 2.34
CA THR A 712 -0.27 -1.19 1.25
C THR A 712 -1.39 -0.83 0.28
N TRP A 713 -2.25 -1.80 -0.05
CA TRP A 713 -3.40 -1.61 -0.92
C TRP A 713 -4.44 -0.64 -0.34
N SER A 714 -4.72 -0.69 0.97
CA SER A 714 -5.61 0.28 1.62
C SER A 714 -5.14 1.73 1.43
N HIS A 715 -3.84 1.98 1.60
CA HIS A 715 -3.24 3.28 1.38
C HIS A 715 -3.29 3.70 -0.09
N ALA A 716 -3.07 2.78 -1.03
CA ALA A 716 -3.14 3.06 -2.46
C ALA A 716 -4.56 3.40 -2.93
N GLU A 717 -5.58 2.64 -2.47
CA GLU A 717 -6.97 2.94 -2.79
C GLU A 717 -7.45 4.25 -2.16
N PHE A 718 -6.93 4.60 -0.97
CA PHE A 718 -7.21 5.90 -0.37
C PHE A 718 -6.68 7.05 -1.22
N ILE A 719 -5.45 6.93 -1.73
CA ILE A 719 -4.86 7.91 -2.66
C ILE A 719 -5.69 8.00 -3.92
N ARG A 720 -5.99 6.87 -4.59
CA ARG A 720 -6.77 6.84 -5.83
C ARG A 720 -8.15 7.47 -5.66
N THR A 721 -8.86 7.12 -4.58
CA THR A 721 -10.19 7.69 -4.29
C THR A 721 -10.13 9.19 -4.06
N THR A 722 -9.09 9.67 -3.35
CA THR A 722 -8.88 11.10 -3.10
C THR A 722 -8.59 11.86 -4.40
N LEU A 723 -7.76 11.30 -5.28
CA LEU A 723 -7.45 11.90 -6.59
C LEU A 723 -8.71 11.98 -7.47
N LEU A 724 -9.47 10.89 -7.57
CA LEU A 724 -10.74 10.87 -8.29
C LEU A 724 -11.74 11.92 -7.76
N LEU A 725 -11.78 12.11 -6.44
CA LEU A 725 -12.62 13.14 -5.83
C LEU A 725 -12.18 14.55 -6.24
N LEU A 726 -10.88 14.82 -6.28
CA LEU A 726 -10.34 16.12 -6.72
C LEU A 726 -10.58 16.41 -8.21
N GLU A 727 -10.62 15.37 -9.03
CA GLU A 727 -10.94 15.45 -10.47
C GLU A 727 -12.46 15.61 -10.75
N THR A 728 -13.31 15.30 -9.76
CA THR A 728 -14.76 15.35 -9.95
C THR A 728 -15.28 16.78 -9.76
N PRO A 729 -16.05 17.35 -10.71
CA PRO A 729 -16.45 18.77 -10.73
C PRO A 729 -17.25 19.25 -9.51
N CYS A 730 -17.69 18.37 -8.62
CA CYS A 730 -18.56 18.69 -7.49
C CYS A 730 -17.88 19.43 -6.33
N ILE A 731 -16.55 19.54 -6.28
CA ILE A 731 -15.79 20.15 -5.15
C ILE A 731 -15.43 21.62 -5.39
N GLY A 732 -15.66 22.16 -6.54
CA GLY A 732 -15.25 23.52 -6.94
C GLY A 732 -16.37 24.53 -7.14
N ARG A 733 -17.60 24.24 -6.69
CA ARG A 733 -18.71 25.20 -6.85
C ARG A 733 -19.48 25.46 -5.58
#